data_d38be551fbca322659aeaaf84511b432
#
_entry.id   d38be551fbca322659aeaaf84511b432
#
_cell.length_a   1.000
_cell.length_b   1.000
_cell.length_c   1.000
_cell.angle_alpha   90.00
_cell.angle_beta   90.00
_cell.angle_gamma   90.00
#
_symmetry.space_group_name_H-M   'P 1'
#
loop_
_entity.id
_entity.type
_entity.pdbx_description
1 polymer ?
#
loop_
_entity_poly.entity_id
_entity_poly.type
_entity_poly.pdbx_seq_one_letter_code
_entity_poly.pdbx_strand_id
1 'polypeptide(L)'
;MRLPMWSKKILPLLLLILTCYSSRAKDQLFREARALQREAEYDKAIEVYKTLLLQPLHDKEMTQQQIVIYSDALVQLMNTFQSKGEPEACVTTLKEIFKASTVMQKHCLRDYYSVLGYALSRTEKMNEAEQTTLKAFTTPLHHATPERFFRDYAYAAAVFYSNPNYQEDVIEWCQEAILQAQLCKNTSGKQWVTAMLGSIYKRSGHINKALTLFQQSKEESKLRADDLGVLNSLHQLIDLFLYWDVPEYANIYATEAINVERGMKANNPMVSAQTYINKGRALQQLGQVDSVALYTEKARELCRALPYNSGMVDVDLLHGIYLTEKGGDSLHLGIQELQLVTHQGTIVNRAKAYHQLAQTYLKSEKYEMADVMLDNMYSLLNQEDTPIFIHIDYKPIINHYLKSKNQQKVEQYAKMMLQEQQALKEKRLNFNLVEAIAESQTEQQRQQLKIVQLEKSNQRLLFIICAVLSAMIIAVIITLLINQRREHKKIMQQADDKLANVLQKLHQTKTEKDIISQEIDEIISDKENRRELESLTPSFLQKSGESKFRQRFDLLYPLFLPRLRERVPTITRREELLSMLIVLKQDNKEIAELLAIAPRSVLMLRHRFRQKIGMAADHSLESFIDETLGIQSQPDVEPITSSDSEKE
;
A
#
# COMPACT_ATOMS: atom_id res chain seq x y z
N MET A 1 19.63 -16.48 49.29
CA MET A 1 19.30 -17.53 48.31
C MET A 1 19.73 -17.09 46.93
N ARG A 2 20.81 -17.63 46.37
CA ARG A 2 21.28 -17.34 45.00
C ARG A 2 20.51 -18.25 44.05
N LEU A 3 19.71 -17.67 43.19
CA LEU A 3 19.02 -18.40 42.13
C LEU A 3 20.03 -19.14 41.22
N PRO A 4 19.77 -20.38 40.82
CA PRO A 4 20.72 -21.19 40.07
C PRO A 4 20.98 -20.55 38.66
N MET A 5 22.22 -20.69 38.22
CA MET A 5 22.77 -20.09 37.00
C MET A 5 21.97 -20.41 35.69
N TRP A 6 21.11 -21.42 35.72
CA TRP A 6 20.21 -21.83 34.66
C TRP A 6 19.01 -20.85 34.44
N SER A 7 18.53 -20.19 35.53
CA SER A 7 17.42 -19.25 35.45
C SER A 7 17.77 -17.97 34.68
N LYS A 8 19.05 -17.54 34.71
CA LYS A 8 19.52 -16.33 34.02
C LYS A 8 19.58 -16.47 32.49
N LYS A 9 19.61 -17.68 31.94
CA LYS A 9 19.65 -17.94 30.50
C LYS A 9 18.28 -18.37 29.92
N ILE A 10 17.44 -19.01 30.74
CA ILE A 10 16.13 -19.51 30.34
C ILE A 10 15.07 -18.41 30.44
N LEU A 11 15.16 -17.52 31.43
CA LEU A 11 14.21 -16.42 31.63
C LEU A 11 14.17 -15.43 30.46
N PRO A 12 15.30 -14.98 29.86
CA PRO A 12 15.29 -14.17 28.67
C PRO A 12 14.74 -14.89 27.42
N LEU A 13 14.97 -16.21 27.32
CA LEU A 13 14.47 -17.01 26.21
C LEU A 13 12.96 -17.24 26.32
N LEU A 14 12.46 -17.51 27.51
CA LEU A 14 11.02 -17.62 27.82
C LEU A 14 10.30 -16.27 27.62
N LEU A 15 10.92 -15.17 28.05
CA LEU A 15 10.42 -13.82 27.79
C LEU A 15 10.39 -13.52 26.28
N LEU A 16 11.41 -13.90 25.52
CA LEU A 16 11.45 -13.72 24.06
C LEU A 16 10.39 -14.56 23.32
N ILE A 17 10.14 -15.78 23.81
CA ILE A 17 9.08 -16.67 23.28
C ILE A 17 7.69 -16.11 23.61
N LEU A 18 7.49 -15.61 24.85
CA LEU A 18 6.24 -15.00 25.31
C LEU A 18 5.95 -13.67 24.56
N THR A 19 6.97 -12.86 24.28
CA THR A 19 6.81 -11.62 23.50
C THR A 19 6.51 -11.91 22.03
N CYS A 20 7.16 -12.91 21.42
CA CYS A 20 6.83 -13.37 20.08
C CYS A 20 5.41 -13.96 19.99
N TYR A 21 4.98 -14.69 21.02
CA TYR A 21 3.61 -15.25 21.09
C TYR A 21 2.56 -14.14 21.24
N SER A 22 2.83 -13.16 22.11
CA SER A 22 1.98 -11.98 22.32
C SER A 22 1.87 -11.10 21.06
N SER A 23 2.96 -10.90 20.32
CA SER A 23 2.94 -10.13 19.07
C SER A 23 2.15 -10.83 17.97
N ARG A 24 2.30 -12.15 17.81
CA ARG A 24 1.54 -12.95 16.84
C ARG A 24 0.04 -12.98 17.16
N ALA A 25 -0.32 -13.06 18.43
CA ALA A 25 -1.73 -13.04 18.85
C ALA A 25 -2.42 -11.71 18.50
N LYS A 26 -1.73 -10.57 18.65
CA LYS A 26 -2.28 -9.26 18.30
C LYS A 26 -2.43 -9.06 16.81
N ASP A 27 -1.45 -9.49 16.02
CA ASP A 27 -1.53 -9.49 14.56
C ASP A 27 -2.68 -10.39 14.07
N GLN A 28 -2.92 -11.50 14.75
CA GLN A 28 -4.04 -12.39 14.46
C GLN A 28 -5.40 -11.73 14.76
N LEU A 29 -5.56 -11.09 15.94
CA LEU A 29 -6.79 -10.34 16.28
C LEU A 29 -7.04 -9.19 15.31
N PHE A 30 -6.01 -8.46 14.90
CA PHE A 30 -6.14 -7.40 13.91
C PHE A 30 -6.61 -7.93 12.56
N ARG A 31 -6.07 -9.07 12.09
CA ARG A 31 -6.48 -9.72 10.83
C ARG A 31 -7.92 -10.25 10.92
N GLU A 32 -8.30 -10.84 12.05
CA GLU A 32 -9.65 -11.32 12.31
C GLU A 32 -10.67 -10.17 12.26
N ALA A 33 -10.42 -9.08 12.98
CA ALA A 33 -11.28 -7.91 12.96
C ALA A 33 -11.44 -7.33 11.53
N ARG A 34 -10.35 -7.29 10.76
CA ARG A 34 -10.40 -6.85 9.36
C ARG A 34 -11.19 -7.81 8.45
N ALA A 35 -11.15 -9.10 8.72
CA ALA A 35 -11.95 -10.08 7.98
C ALA A 35 -13.44 -9.86 8.25
N LEU A 36 -13.84 -9.76 9.52
CA LEU A 36 -15.20 -9.48 9.94
C LEU A 36 -15.73 -8.14 9.36
N GLN A 37 -14.88 -7.11 9.33
CA GLN A 37 -15.23 -5.82 8.71
C GLN A 37 -15.52 -5.96 7.20
N ARG A 38 -14.77 -6.79 6.47
CA ARG A 38 -15.00 -7.05 5.03
C ARG A 38 -16.28 -7.83 4.78
N GLU A 39 -16.67 -8.69 5.72
CA GLU A 39 -17.89 -9.49 5.69
C GLU A 39 -19.11 -8.68 6.19
N ALA A 40 -18.94 -7.37 6.47
CA ALA A 40 -19.94 -6.47 7.03
C ALA A 40 -20.48 -6.89 8.41
N GLU A 41 -19.77 -7.77 9.13
CA GLU A 41 -20.07 -8.15 10.51
C GLU A 41 -19.52 -7.09 11.49
N TYR A 42 -20.02 -5.86 11.38
CA TYR A 42 -19.45 -4.69 12.06
C TYR A 42 -19.43 -4.80 13.58
N ASP A 43 -20.47 -5.34 14.22
CA ASP A 43 -20.53 -5.48 15.67
C ASP A 43 -19.44 -6.41 16.21
N LYS A 44 -19.22 -7.54 15.54
CA LYS A 44 -18.16 -8.47 15.91
C LYS A 44 -16.78 -7.85 15.67
N ALA A 45 -16.60 -7.16 14.55
CA ALA A 45 -15.35 -6.46 14.26
C ALA A 45 -15.02 -5.41 15.33
N ILE A 46 -16.01 -4.61 15.77
CA ILE A 46 -15.86 -3.61 16.85
C ILE A 46 -15.38 -4.28 18.14
N GLU A 47 -15.99 -5.38 18.55
CA GLU A 47 -15.62 -6.07 19.78
C GLU A 47 -14.20 -6.67 19.71
N VAL A 48 -13.78 -7.20 18.56
CA VAL A 48 -12.41 -7.68 18.39
C VAL A 48 -11.40 -6.53 18.41
N TYR A 49 -11.70 -5.38 17.77
CA TYR A 49 -10.84 -4.19 17.87
C TYR A 49 -10.76 -3.64 19.30
N LYS A 50 -11.87 -3.57 20.04
CA LYS A 50 -11.87 -3.20 21.46
C LYS A 50 -10.98 -4.14 22.29
N THR A 51 -11.15 -5.44 22.11
CA THR A 51 -10.35 -6.46 22.78
C THR A 51 -8.86 -6.24 22.52
N LEU A 52 -8.47 -6.01 21.27
CA LEU A 52 -7.09 -5.72 20.88
C LEU A 52 -6.56 -4.46 21.59
N LEU A 53 -7.32 -3.35 21.53
CA LEU A 53 -6.92 -2.03 22.04
C LEU A 53 -6.87 -1.95 23.58
N LEU A 54 -7.62 -2.81 24.27
CA LEU A 54 -7.65 -2.91 25.73
C LEU A 54 -6.68 -3.92 26.31
N GLN A 55 -6.00 -4.74 25.47
CA GLN A 55 -5.03 -5.72 25.97
C GLN A 55 -3.90 -5.02 26.73
N PRO A 56 -3.61 -5.43 27.99
CA PRO A 56 -2.51 -4.87 28.75
C PRO A 56 -1.18 -5.26 28.11
N LEU A 57 -0.25 -4.32 28.08
CA LEU A 57 1.13 -4.55 27.67
C LEU A 57 2.06 -4.20 28.83
N HIS A 58 3.08 -5.01 29.04
CA HIS A 58 4.16 -4.66 29.92
C HIS A 58 5.01 -3.56 29.28
N ASP A 59 5.05 -2.38 29.90
CA ASP A 59 5.64 -1.11 29.43
C ASP A 59 7.10 -1.20 28.92
N LYS A 60 7.83 -2.25 29.24
CA LYS A 60 9.28 -2.36 28.95
C LYS A 60 9.64 -2.85 27.54
N GLU A 61 8.68 -3.26 26.72
CA GLU A 61 8.98 -4.01 25.49
C GLU A 61 8.08 -3.68 24.30
N MET A 62 7.49 -2.47 24.22
CA MET A 62 6.73 -2.13 23.01
C MET A 62 7.64 -1.98 21.79
N THR A 63 7.48 -2.90 20.85
CA THR A 63 8.14 -2.78 19.55
C THR A 63 7.45 -1.75 18.69
N GLN A 64 8.19 -1.13 17.77
CA GLN A 64 7.64 -0.22 16.76
C GLN A 64 6.45 -0.85 16.01
N GLN A 65 6.55 -2.14 15.67
CA GLN A 65 5.49 -2.87 14.96
C GLN A 65 4.20 -2.96 15.78
N GLN A 66 4.29 -3.13 17.08
CA GLN A 66 3.11 -3.16 17.96
C GLN A 66 2.43 -1.80 18.04
N ILE A 67 3.19 -0.71 18.14
CA ILE A 67 2.63 0.66 18.12
C ILE A 67 1.85 0.90 16.83
N VAL A 68 2.40 0.49 15.67
CA VAL A 68 1.71 0.59 14.37
C VAL A 68 0.41 -0.20 14.36
N ILE A 69 0.40 -1.45 14.87
CA ILE A 69 -0.83 -2.27 14.96
C ILE A 69 -1.92 -1.58 15.80
N TYR A 70 -1.56 -1.01 16.96
CA TYR A 70 -2.52 -0.29 17.80
C TYR A 70 -3.03 0.99 17.13
N SER A 71 -2.15 1.74 16.50
CA SER A 71 -2.48 2.93 15.73
C SER A 71 -3.43 2.62 14.58
N ASP A 72 -3.16 1.54 13.83
CA ASP A 72 -4.02 1.11 12.73
C ASP A 72 -5.35 0.54 13.24
N ALA A 73 -5.35 -0.15 14.38
CA ALA A 73 -6.58 -0.66 14.99
C ALA A 73 -7.54 0.47 15.39
N LEU A 74 -7.04 1.61 15.90
CA LEU A 74 -7.86 2.81 16.17
C LEU A 74 -8.55 3.30 14.89
N VAL A 75 -7.81 3.38 13.80
CA VAL A 75 -8.33 3.83 12.49
C VAL A 75 -9.40 2.87 11.98
N GLN A 76 -9.13 1.56 12.03
CA GLN A 76 -10.09 0.57 11.54
C GLN A 76 -11.34 0.49 12.41
N LEU A 77 -11.21 0.66 13.72
CA LEU A 77 -12.35 0.77 14.63
C LEU A 77 -13.24 1.94 14.24
N MET A 78 -12.66 3.13 14.05
CA MET A 78 -13.38 4.32 13.60
C MET A 78 -14.05 4.08 12.24
N ASN A 79 -13.34 3.54 11.25
CA ASN A 79 -13.90 3.23 9.93
C ASN A 79 -15.06 2.24 10.01
N THR A 80 -15.01 1.26 10.95
CA THR A 80 -16.08 0.29 11.17
C THR A 80 -17.35 0.98 11.69
N PHE A 81 -17.22 1.90 12.66
CA PHE A 81 -18.34 2.70 13.14
C PHE A 81 -18.91 3.63 12.06
N GLN A 82 -18.05 4.20 11.21
CA GLN A 82 -18.51 5.02 10.09
C GLN A 82 -19.30 4.17 9.08
N SER A 83 -18.83 2.97 8.76
CA SER A 83 -19.56 2.05 7.88
C SER A 83 -20.89 1.60 8.47
N LYS A 84 -21.00 1.56 9.79
CA LYS A 84 -22.23 1.27 10.52
C LYS A 84 -23.15 2.50 10.64
N GLY A 85 -22.63 3.72 10.46
CA GLY A 85 -23.39 4.98 10.61
C GLY A 85 -23.58 5.42 12.05
N GLU A 86 -22.71 5.06 12.98
CA GLU A 86 -22.81 5.34 14.41
C GLU A 86 -21.64 6.22 14.91
N PRO A 87 -21.57 7.51 14.51
CA PRO A 87 -20.45 8.39 14.86
C PRO A 87 -20.36 8.71 16.36
N GLU A 88 -21.50 8.89 17.07
CA GLU A 88 -21.52 9.13 18.51
C GLU A 88 -21.03 7.94 19.33
N ALA A 89 -21.42 6.73 18.94
CA ALA A 89 -20.96 5.49 19.55
C ALA A 89 -19.45 5.33 19.35
N CYS A 90 -18.91 5.71 18.17
CA CYS A 90 -17.49 5.75 17.89
C CYS A 90 -16.75 6.65 18.88
N VAL A 91 -17.17 7.91 19.03
CA VAL A 91 -16.55 8.88 19.95
C VAL A 91 -16.56 8.37 21.38
N THR A 92 -17.69 7.82 21.84
CA THR A 92 -17.82 7.26 23.18
C THR A 92 -16.85 6.10 23.40
N THR A 93 -16.80 5.16 22.45
CA THR A 93 -15.92 3.99 22.52
C THR A 93 -14.44 4.40 22.50
N LEU A 94 -14.04 5.35 21.67
CA LEU A 94 -12.66 5.86 21.64
C LEU A 94 -12.26 6.49 22.98
N LYS A 95 -13.13 7.27 23.61
CA LYS A 95 -12.90 7.87 24.94
C LYS A 95 -12.79 6.81 26.05
N GLU A 96 -13.59 5.76 26.00
CA GLU A 96 -13.53 4.63 26.93
C GLU A 96 -12.22 3.85 26.80
N ILE A 97 -11.84 3.49 25.57
CA ILE A 97 -10.57 2.81 25.29
C ILE A 97 -9.40 3.64 25.79
N PHE A 98 -9.41 4.95 25.53
CA PHE A 98 -8.35 5.84 25.99
C PHE A 98 -8.19 5.84 27.51
N LYS A 99 -9.32 5.89 28.26
CA LYS A 99 -9.32 5.86 29.72
C LYS A 99 -8.76 4.55 30.28
N ALA A 100 -9.05 3.43 29.61
CA ALA A 100 -8.70 2.10 30.07
C ALA A 100 -7.31 1.62 29.61
N SER A 101 -6.77 2.17 28.50
CA SER A 101 -5.54 1.70 27.86
C SER A 101 -4.34 2.60 28.17
N THR A 102 -3.41 2.12 28.98
CA THR A 102 -2.13 2.82 29.25
C THR A 102 -1.26 2.93 28.01
N VAL A 103 -1.39 1.99 27.07
CA VAL A 103 -0.70 2.01 25.77
C VAL A 103 -1.14 3.20 24.93
N MET A 104 -2.45 3.47 24.86
CA MET A 104 -2.97 4.64 24.16
C MET A 104 -2.43 5.93 24.74
N GLN A 105 -2.43 6.06 26.07
CA GLN A 105 -1.99 7.26 26.79
C GLN A 105 -0.49 7.53 26.60
N LYS A 106 0.36 6.49 26.55
CA LYS A 106 1.82 6.65 26.51
C LYS A 106 2.42 6.63 25.11
N HIS A 107 1.90 5.77 24.22
CA HIS A 107 2.57 5.47 22.95
C HIS A 107 1.76 5.86 21.70
N CYS A 108 0.43 5.97 21.82
CA CYS A 108 -0.47 6.28 20.70
C CYS A 108 -1.30 7.55 20.95
N LEU A 109 -0.84 8.46 21.82
CA LEU A 109 -1.60 9.65 22.21
C LEU A 109 -1.91 10.57 21.01
N ARG A 110 -0.93 10.79 20.15
CA ARG A 110 -1.12 11.61 18.93
C ARG A 110 -2.10 10.95 17.98
N ASP A 111 -1.99 9.63 17.73
CA ASP A 111 -2.92 8.89 16.88
C ASP A 111 -4.34 8.93 17.44
N TYR A 112 -4.47 8.81 18.76
CA TYR A 112 -5.76 8.94 19.43
C TYR A 112 -6.40 10.30 19.19
N TYR A 113 -5.65 11.40 19.35
CA TYR A 113 -6.18 12.75 19.10
C TYR A 113 -6.53 12.95 17.62
N SER A 114 -5.71 12.48 16.68
CA SER A 114 -6.01 12.56 15.25
C SER A 114 -7.31 11.81 14.89
N VAL A 115 -7.45 10.57 15.38
CA VAL A 115 -8.63 9.74 15.09
C VAL A 115 -9.87 10.28 15.81
N LEU A 116 -9.73 10.70 17.07
CA LEU A 116 -10.85 11.27 17.84
C LEU A 116 -11.33 12.60 17.24
N GLY A 117 -10.40 13.48 16.84
CA GLY A 117 -10.74 14.75 16.18
C GLY A 117 -11.57 14.53 14.92
N TYR A 118 -11.13 13.61 14.07
CA TYR A 118 -11.87 13.24 12.86
C TYR A 118 -13.20 12.55 13.17
N ALA A 119 -13.28 11.68 14.17
CA ALA A 119 -14.54 11.07 14.60
C ALA A 119 -15.55 12.12 15.12
N LEU A 120 -15.09 13.10 15.91
CA LEU A 120 -15.88 14.21 16.42
C LEU A 120 -16.42 15.09 15.29
N SER A 121 -15.67 15.32 14.21
CA SER A 121 -16.12 16.10 13.07
C SER A 121 -17.29 15.46 12.31
N ARG A 122 -17.55 14.17 12.56
CA ARG A 122 -18.72 13.44 12.00
C ARG A 122 -19.96 13.52 12.91
N THR A 123 -19.84 14.21 14.03
CA THR A 123 -20.92 14.54 14.95
C THR A 123 -21.19 16.05 14.93
N GLU A 124 -22.14 16.54 15.69
CA GLU A 124 -22.43 17.99 15.80
C GLU A 124 -21.41 18.77 16.66
N LYS A 125 -20.26 18.15 17.03
CA LYS A 125 -19.27 18.70 17.98
C LYS A 125 -18.03 19.28 17.27
N MET A 126 -18.22 20.13 16.28
CA MET A 126 -17.13 20.65 15.44
C MET A 126 -16.04 21.39 16.25
N ASN A 127 -16.42 22.26 17.21
CA ASN A 127 -15.45 22.97 18.04
C ASN A 127 -14.55 22.00 18.85
N GLU A 128 -15.12 20.91 19.39
CA GLU A 128 -14.36 19.87 20.11
C GLU A 128 -13.45 19.11 19.14
N ALA A 129 -13.91 18.86 17.90
CA ALA A 129 -13.14 18.21 16.85
C ALA A 129 -11.89 19.03 16.49
N GLU A 130 -12.04 20.32 16.22
CA GLU A 130 -10.94 21.23 15.89
C GLU A 130 -9.89 21.30 17.02
N GLN A 131 -10.33 21.54 18.26
CA GLN A 131 -9.44 21.58 19.41
C GLN A 131 -8.70 20.25 19.63
N THR A 132 -9.38 19.13 19.43
CA THR A 132 -8.78 17.80 19.58
C THR A 132 -7.77 17.53 18.49
N THR A 133 -8.05 17.93 17.25
CA THR A 133 -7.12 17.80 16.11
C THR A 133 -5.86 18.64 16.31
N LEU A 134 -5.98 19.88 16.79
CA LEU A 134 -4.81 20.72 17.09
C LEU A 134 -3.94 20.12 18.21
N LYS A 135 -4.52 19.44 19.21
CA LYS A 135 -3.76 18.69 20.21
C LYS A 135 -2.91 17.59 19.61
N ALA A 136 -3.34 16.96 18.51
CA ALA A 136 -2.53 15.96 17.83
C ALA A 136 -1.20 16.58 17.35
N PHE A 137 -1.22 17.76 16.73
CA PHE A 137 -0.01 18.42 16.23
C PHE A 137 0.95 18.87 17.33
N THR A 138 0.45 19.20 18.51
CA THR A 138 1.27 19.56 19.68
C THR A 138 1.79 18.34 20.45
N THR A 139 1.30 17.14 20.14
CA THR A 139 1.69 15.88 20.78
C THR A 139 2.85 15.23 20.00
N PRO A 140 3.96 14.84 20.67
CA PRO A 140 5.06 14.16 20.00
C PRO A 140 4.62 12.85 19.32
N LEU A 141 5.11 12.61 18.09
CA LEU A 141 4.89 11.36 17.37
C LEU A 141 6.07 10.41 17.61
N HIS A 142 5.87 9.42 18.45
CA HIS A 142 6.83 8.35 18.66
C HIS A 142 6.78 7.37 17.47
N HIS A 143 7.94 7.01 16.90
CA HIS A 143 8.04 6.12 15.75
C HIS A 143 7.24 6.62 14.52
N ALA A 144 7.66 7.77 14.03
CA ALA A 144 7.06 8.41 12.85
C ALA A 144 7.17 7.51 11.60
N THR A 145 6.05 7.30 10.92
CA THR A 145 5.97 6.62 9.62
C THR A 145 5.15 7.45 8.64
N PRO A 146 5.36 7.28 7.33
CA PRO A 146 4.57 8.01 6.33
C PRO A 146 3.05 7.77 6.47
N GLU A 147 2.61 6.56 6.88
CA GLU A 147 1.20 6.24 7.11
C GLU A 147 0.59 7.06 8.25
N ARG A 148 1.35 7.26 9.32
CA ARG A 148 0.90 8.02 10.49
C ARG A 148 0.88 9.52 10.18
N PHE A 149 1.89 10.03 9.48
CA PHE A 149 1.88 11.42 9.00
C PHE A 149 0.75 11.67 8.00
N PHE A 150 0.54 10.76 7.04
CA PHE A 150 -0.60 10.84 6.12
C PHE A 150 -1.91 11.03 6.89
N ARG A 151 -2.15 10.22 7.91
CA ARG A 151 -3.37 10.28 8.72
C ARG A 151 -3.53 11.60 9.44
N ASP A 152 -2.48 12.09 10.09
CA ASP A 152 -2.52 13.34 10.83
C ASP A 152 -2.91 14.51 9.91
N TYR A 153 -2.24 14.65 8.78
CA TYR A 153 -2.51 15.72 7.83
C TYR A 153 -3.88 15.54 7.13
N ALA A 154 -4.21 14.33 6.71
CA ALA A 154 -5.48 14.08 6.02
C ALA A 154 -6.70 14.30 6.93
N TYR A 155 -6.61 13.91 8.20
CA TYR A 155 -7.70 14.13 9.16
C TYR A 155 -7.79 15.59 9.59
N ALA A 156 -6.67 16.28 9.78
CA ALA A 156 -6.68 17.72 10.03
C ALA A 156 -7.32 18.46 8.86
N ALA A 157 -6.90 18.19 7.65
CA ALA A 157 -7.50 18.79 6.47
C ALA A 157 -9.02 18.54 6.40
N ALA A 158 -9.48 17.33 6.75
CA ALA A 158 -10.89 16.99 6.73
C ALA A 158 -11.69 17.69 7.85
N VAL A 159 -11.12 17.83 9.04
CA VAL A 159 -11.76 18.52 10.18
C VAL A 159 -11.91 20.02 9.90
N PHE A 160 -10.86 20.65 9.39
CA PHE A 160 -10.85 22.08 9.12
C PHE A 160 -11.33 22.47 7.72
N TYR A 161 -11.81 21.50 6.95
CA TYR A 161 -12.22 21.66 5.54
C TYR A 161 -13.15 22.83 5.28
N SER A 162 -14.11 23.09 6.19
CA SER A 162 -15.10 24.16 6.07
C SER A 162 -14.76 25.41 6.89
N ASN A 163 -13.63 25.41 7.61
CA ASN A 163 -13.23 26.55 8.42
C ASN A 163 -12.45 27.59 7.60
N PRO A 164 -13.01 28.79 7.31
CA PRO A 164 -12.37 29.78 6.45
C PRO A 164 -11.04 30.31 7.02
N ASN A 165 -10.87 30.28 8.35
CA ASN A 165 -9.67 30.77 9.00
C ASN A 165 -8.45 29.86 8.79
N TYR A 166 -8.64 28.62 8.35
CA TYR A 166 -7.61 27.60 8.14
C TYR A 166 -7.47 27.19 6.68
N GLN A 167 -7.97 27.97 5.74
CA GLN A 167 -7.98 27.57 4.33
C GLN A 167 -6.58 27.33 3.76
N GLU A 168 -5.60 28.15 4.11
CA GLU A 168 -4.21 27.99 3.68
C GLU A 168 -3.58 26.75 4.33
N ASP A 169 -3.77 26.58 5.64
CA ASP A 169 -3.29 25.40 6.36
C ASP A 169 -3.87 24.10 5.80
N VAL A 170 -5.16 24.09 5.48
CA VAL A 170 -5.84 22.92 4.89
C VAL A 170 -5.27 22.56 3.53
N ILE A 171 -4.92 23.57 2.70
CA ILE A 171 -4.24 23.32 1.43
C ILE A 171 -2.86 22.68 1.67
N GLU A 172 -2.07 23.21 2.59
CA GLU A 172 -0.75 22.70 2.96
C GLU A 172 -0.88 21.26 3.52
N TRP A 173 -1.79 21.01 4.45
CA TRP A 173 -2.04 19.68 4.99
C TRP A 173 -2.48 18.68 3.92
N CYS A 174 -3.30 19.09 2.95
CA CYS A 174 -3.65 18.23 1.83
C CYS A 174 -2.42 17.89 0.97
N GLN A 175 -1.55 18.85 0.68
CA GLN A 175 -0.35 18.64 -0.11
C GLN A 175 0.61 17.68 0.60
N GLU A 176 0.82 17.89 1.89
CA GLU A 176 1.66 17.03 2.71
C GLU A 176 1.06 15.61 2.83
N ALA A 177 -0.25 15.49 3.05
CA ALA A 177 -0.92 14.19 3.06
C ALA A 177 -0.78 13.44 1.73
N ILE A 178 -0.88 14.13 0.59
CA ILE A 178 -0.65 13.53 -0.73
C ILE A 178 0.77 12.99 -0.86
N LEU A 179 1.78 13.76 -0.41
CA LEU A 179 3.17 13.34 -0.40
C LEU A 179 3.37 12.09 0.47
N GLN A 180 2.86 12.09 1.69
CA GLN A 180 2.96 10.96 2.61
C GLN A 180 2.23 9.72 2.09
N ALA A 181 1.05 9.89 1.46
CA ALA A 181 0.32 8.82 0.80
C ALA A 181 1.13 8.17 -0.34
N GLN A 182 1.91 8.96 -1.08
CA GLN A 182 2.81 8.43 -2.12
C GLN A 182 3.95 7.61 -1.51
N LEU A 183 4.56 8.08 -0.44
CA LEU A 183 5.65 7.38 0.26
C LEU A 183 5.20 6.03 0.82
N CYS A 184 4.01 5.94 1.39
CA CYS A 184 3.44 4.69 1.93
C CYS A 184 2.61 3.90 0.89
N LYS A 185 2.56 4.33 -0.37
CA LYS A 185 1.80 3.69 -1.45
C LYS A 185 0.28 3.56 -1.16
N ASN A 186 -0.25 4.47 -0.35
CA ASN A 186 -1.68 4.53 -0.05
C ASN A 186 -2.44 5.24 -1.17
N THR A 187 -2.79 4.51 -2.21
CA THR A 187 -3.45 5.07 -3.41
C THR A 187 -4.85 5.61 -3.12
N SER A 188 -5.64 4.89 -2.32
CA SER A 188 -6.99 5.34 -1.93
C SER A 188 -6.95 6.59 -1.06
N GLY A 189 -6.01 6.65 -0.12
CA GLY A 189 -5.80 7.84 0.71
C GLY A 189 -5.36 9.04 -0.12
N LYS A 190 -4.44 8.85 -1.08
CA LYS A 190 -4.04 9.88 -2.03
C LYS A 190 -5.24 10.43 -2.80
N GLN A 191 -6.08 9.55 -3.35
CA GLN A 191 -7.28 9.95 -4.11
C GLN A 191 -8.26 10.74 -3.25
N TRP A 192 -8.52 10.28 -2.03
CA TRP A 192 -9.42 10.98 -1.10
C TRP A 192 -8.96 12.41 -0.82
N VAL A 193 -7.67 12.59 -0.47
CA VAL A 193 -7.12 13.92 -0.19
C VAL A 193 -7.03 14.78 -1.45
N THR A 194 -6.72 14.19 -2.62
CA THR A 194 -6.72 14.89 -3.90
C THR A 194 -8.12 15.42 -4.25
N ALA A 195 -9.17 14.61 -4.01
CA ALA A 195 -10.55 15.04 -4.18
C ALA A 195 -10.91 16.20 -3.25
N MET A 196 -10.47 16.15 -1.99
CA MET A 196 -10.68 17.21 -1.02
C MET A 196 -9.97 18.51 -1.42
N LEU A 197 -8.68 18.44 -1.79
CA LEU A 197 -7.91 19.58 -2.27
C LEU A 197 -8.52 20.19 -3.54
N GLY A 198 -8.93 19.34 -4.49
CA GLY A 198 -9.62 19.79 -5.70
C GLY A 198 -10.95 20.51 -5.38
N SER A 199 -11.69 20.01 -4.38
CA SER A 199 -12.93 20.66 -3.92
C SER A 199 -12.69 22.01 -3.24
N ILE A 200 -11.56 22.17 -2.53
CA ILE A 200 -11.16 23.46 -1.97
C ILE A 200 -10.84 24.44 -3.10
N TYR A 201 -10.03 24.02 -4.08
CA TYR A 201 -9.72 24.86 -5.23
C TYR A 201 -10.97 25.20 -6.06
N LYS A 202 -11.92 24.27 -6.19
CA LYS A 202 -13.23 24.54 -6.82
C LYS A 202 -13.96 25.67 -6.12
N ARG A 203 -14.08 25.64 -4.79
CA ARG A 203 -14.76 26.67 -3.98
C ARG A 203 -14.05 28.02 -4.03
N SER A 204 -12.71 28.01 -4.01
CA SER A 204 -11.86 29.21 -4.08
C SER A 204 -11.76 29.81 -5.50
N GLY A 205 -12.51 29.29 -6.47
CA GLY A 205 -12.46 29.78 -7.85
C GLY A 205 -11.21 29.37 -8.66
N HIS A 206 -10.35 28.52 -8.08
CA HIS A 206 -9.14 28.03 -8.74
C HIS A 206 -9.43 26.80 -9.62
N ILE A 207 -10.32 26.97 -10.60
CA ILE A 207 -10.88 25.87 -11.43
C ILE A 207 -9.78 25.05 -12.09
N ASN A 208 -8.76 25.71 -12.66
CA ASN A 208 -7.63 25.06 -13.31
C ASN A 208 -6.95 24.04 -12.40
N LYS A 209 -6.67 24.43 -11.16
CA LYS A 209 -6.03 23.55 -10.21
C LYS A 209 -6.93 22.36 -9.87
N ALA A 210 -8.23 22.60 -9.66
CA ALA A 210 -9.19 21.53 -9.39
C ALA A 210 -9.29 20.56 -10.58
N LEU A 211 -9.47 21.08 -11.79
CA LEU A 211 -9.59 20.29 -13.03
C LEU A 211 -8.33 19.44 -13.24
N THR A 212 -7.14 20.05 -13.16
CA THR A 212 -5.86 19.36 -13.32
C THR A 212 -5.70 18.21 -12.30
N LEU A 213 -6.03 18.45 -11.02
CA LEU A 213 -5.95 17.41 -10.00
C LEU A 213 -6.88 16.23 -10.27
N PHE A 214 -8.12 16.49 -10.67
CA PHE A 214 -9.09 15.43 -10.93
C PHE A 214 -8.76 14.64 -12.19
N GLN A 215 -8.29 15.32 -13.26
CA GLN A 215 -7.84 14.66 -14.48
C GLN A 215 -6.59 13.81 -14.23
N GLN A 216 -5.61 14.33 -13.50
CA GLN A 216 -4.42 13.58 -13.09
C GLN A 216 -4.79 12.34 -12.27
N SER A 217 -5.68 12.49 -11.29
CA SER A 217 -6.16 11.37 -10.47
C SER A 217 -6.85 10.30 -11.33
N LYS A 218 -7.65 10.71 -12.32
CA LYS A 218 -8.30 9.81 -13.28
C LYS A 218 -7.28 9.01 -14.09
N GLU A 219 -6.29 9.69 -14.68
CA GLU A 219 -5.28 9.02 -15.51
C GLU A 219 -4.36 8.10 -14.67
N GLU A 220 -3.95 8.51 -13.47
CA GLU A 220 -3.20 7.66 -12.56
C GLU A 220 -3.98 6.38 -12.19
N SER A 221 -5.29 6.48 -12.00
CA SER A 221 -6.16 5.34 -11.70
C SER A 221 -6.32 4.41 -12.90
N LYS A 222 -6.48 4.96 -14.11
CA LYS A 222 -6.50 4.17 -15.37
C LYS A 222 -5.20 3.37 -15.55
N LEU A 223 -4.04 4.00 -15.30
CA LEU A 223 -2.75 3.33 -15.41
C LEU A 223 -2.58 2.14 -14.45
N ARG A 224 -3.28 2.16 -13.31
CA ARG A 224 -3.26 1.08 -12.32
C ARG A 224 -4.37 0.05 -12.52
N ALA A 225 -5.23 0.22 -13.52
CA ALA A 225 -6.47 -0.55 -13.70
C ALA A 225 -7.36 -0.52 -12.42
N ASP A 226 -7.44 0.66 -11.79
CA ASP A 226 -8.26 0.92 -10.61
C ASP A 226 -9.57 1.59 -11.04
N ASP A 227 -10.54 0.79 -11.42
CA ASP A 227 -11.83 1.27 -11.94
C ASP A 227 -12.59 2.12 -10.91
N LEU A 228 -12.52 1.78 -9.61
CA LEU A 228 -13.11 2.59 -8.54
C LEU A 228 -12.46 3.97 -8.44
N GLY A 229 -11.15 4.03 -8.54
CA GLY A 229 -10.43 5.29 -8.57
C GLY A 229 -10.76 6.14 -9.79
N VAL A 230 -10.97 5.52 -10.95
CA VAL A 230 -11.45 6.20 -12.16
C VAL A 230 -12.83 6.78 -11.95
N LEU A 231 -13.79 5.98 -11.41
CA LEU A 231 -15.15 6.45 -11.11
C LEU A 231 -15.17 7.62 -10.12
N ASN A 232 -14.40 7.52 -9.03
CA ASN A 232 -14.31 8.61 -8.05
C ASN A 232 -13.80 9.91 -8.67
N SER A 233 -12.77 9.81 -9.53
CA SER A 233 -12.23 10.99 -10.22
C SER A 233 -13.23 11.56 -11.24
N LEU A 234 -13.97 10.71 -11.95
CA LEU A 234 -15.05 11.12 -12.87
C LEU A 234 -16.18 11.81 -12.11
N HIS A 235 -16.57 11.30 -10.94
CA HIS A 235 -17.60 11.97 -10.10
C HIS A 235 -17.15 13.37 -9.69
N GLN A 236 -15.87 13.57 -9.34
CA GLN A 236 -15.36 14.91 -9.02
C GLN A 236 -15.36 15.84 -10.25
N LEU A 237 -15.01 15.33 -11.42
CA LEU A 237 -15.09 16.09 -12.68
C LEU A 237 -16.52 16.47 -13.02
N ILE A 238 -17.45 15.52 -12.90
CA ILE A 238 -18.90 15.79 -13.15
C ILE A 238 -19.39 16.87 -12.19
N ASP A 239 -19.08 16.76 -10.88
CA ASP A 239 -19.50 17.74 -9.89
C ASP A 239 -18.83 19.10 -10.12
N LEU A 240 -17.60 19.15 -10.59
CA LEU A 240 -16.92 20.39 -10.99
C LEU A 240 -17.68 21.08 -12.14
N PHE A 241 -18.02 20.35 -13.21
CA PHE A 241 -18.69 20.91 -14.36
C PHE A 241 -20.15 21.32 -14.07
N LEU A 242 -20.87 20.51 -13.24
CA LEU A 242 -22.21 20.88 -12.76
C LEU A 242 -22.18 22.12 -11.87
N TYR A 243 -21.18 22.25 -11.00
CA TYR A 243 -21.00 23.42 -10.16
C TYR A 243 -20.76 24.68 -10.99
N TRP A 244 -20.09 24.57 -12.13
CA TRP A 244 -19.81 25.69 -13.02
C TRP A 244 -20.84 25.88 -14.13
N ASP A 245 -21.96 25.19 -14.10
CA ASP A 245 -23.06 25.31 -15.05
C ASP A 245 -22.64 25.01 -16.50
N VAL A 246 -21.86 23.93 -16.67
CA VAL A 246 -21.41 23.43 -17.97
C VAL A 246 -21.82 21.95 -18.11
N PRO A 247 -23.13 21.69 -18.23
CA PRO A 247 -23.69 20.34 -18.17
C PRO A 247 -23.28 19.46 -19.35
N GLU A 248 -22.84 20.03 -20.46
CA GLU A 248 -22.37 19.27 -21.65
C GLU A 248 -21.15 18.38 -21.27
N TYR A 249 -20.15 18.97 -20.62
CA TYR A 249 -18.99 18.23 -20.15
C TYR A 249 -19.32 17.28 -19.00
N ALA A 250 -20.16 17.71 -18.08
CA ALA A 250 -20.66 16.83 -17.02
C ALA A 250 -21.32 15.57 -17.61
N ASN A 251 -22.11 15.74 -18.69
CA ASN A 251 -22.78 14.64 -19.36
C ASN A 251 -21.79 13.70 -20.09
N ILE A 252 -20.72 14.24 -20.70
CA ILE A 252 -19.64 13.45 -21.30
C ILE A 252 -18.96 12.57 -20.25
N TYR A 253 -18.52 13.16 -19.13
CA TYR A 253 -17.87 12.41 -18.06
C TYR A 253 -18.83 11.43 -17.34
N ALA A 254 -20.11 11.78 -17.20
CA ALA A 254 -21.12 10.86 -16.65
C ALA A 254 -21.35 9.66 -17.57
N THR A 255 -21.27 9.86 -18.90
CA THR A 255 -21.34 8.76 -19.88
C THR A 255 -20.09 7.87 -19.78
N GLU A 256 -18.90 8.47 -19.65
CA GLU A 256 -17.66 7.73 -19.40
C GLU A 256 -17.76 6.91 -18.10
N ALA A 257 -18.29 7.49 -17.03
CA ALA A 257 -18.48 6.81 -15.75
C ALA A 257 -19.41 5.59 -15.85
N ILE A 258 -20.53 5.69 -16.58
CA ILE A 258 -21.44 4.56 -16.84
C ILE A 258 -20.72 3.45 -17.63
N ASN A 259 -19.87 3.80 -18.59
CA ASN A 259 -19.15 2.82 -19.39
C ASN A 259 -18.10 2.08 -18.53
N VAL A 260 -17.40 2.78 -17.63
CA VAL A 260 -16.47 2.17 -16.67
C VAL A 260 -17.23 1.24 -15.73
N GLU A 261 -18.34 1.70 -15.14
CA GLU A 261 -19.17 0.92 -14.24
C GLU A 261 -19.66 -0.39 -14.86
N ARG A 262 -20.14 -0.36 -16.10
CA ARG A 262 -20.55 -1.57 -16.85
C ARG A 262 -19.43 -2.57 -17.09
N GLY A 263 -18.19 -2.11 -17.16
CA GLY A 263 -17.01 -2.95 -17.38
C GLY A 263 -16.47 -3.59 -16.08
N MET A 264 -16.93 -3.15 -14.92
CA MET A 264 -16.42 -3.64 -13.64
C MET A 264 -16.90 -5.06 -13.33
N LYS A 265 -15.99 -5.89 -12.81
CA LYS A 265 -16.31 -7.26 -12.39
C LYS A 265 -17.09 -7.33 -11.07
N ALA A 266 -16.90 -6.33 -10.21
CA ALA A 266 -17.57 -6.22 -8.92
C ALA A 266 -18.04 -4.77 -8.73
N ASN A 267 -19.35 -4.58 -8.65
CA ASN A 267 -19.94 -3.25 -8.49
C ASN A 267 -20.00 -2.89 -7.00
N ASN A 268 -19.67 -1.62 -6.72
CA ASN A 268 -19.95 -1.02 -5.43
C ASN A 268 -21.30 -0.27 -5.53
N PRO A 269 -22.37 -0.74 -4.87
CA PRO A 269 -23.70 -0.15 -5.04
C PRO A 269 -23.76 1.35 -4.75
N MET A 270 -22.97 1.84 -3.77
CA MET A 270 -22.92 3.26 -3.43
C MET A 270 -22.29 4.09 -4.57
N VAL A 271 -21.19 3.60 -5.15
CA VAL A 271 -20.51 4.29 -6.26
C VAL A 271 -21.36 4.24 -7.52
N SER A 272 -22.04 3.12 -7.78
CA SER A 272 -22.99 2.96 -8.88
C SER A 272 -24.19 3.90 -8.74
N ALA A 273 -24.78 4.00 -7.54
CA ALA A 273 -25.85 4.95 -7.26
C ALA A 273 -25.42 6.39 -7.55
N GLN A 274 -24.24 6.79 -7.08
CA GLN A 274 -23.67 8.11 -7.35
C GLN A 274 -23.45 8.37 -8.85
N THR A 275 -23.02 7.35 -9.60
CA THR A 275 -22.87 7.46 -11.08
C THR A 275 -24.20 7.78 -11.75
N TYR A 276 -25.28 7.11 -11.38
CA TYR A 276 -26.61 7.35 -11.93
C TYR A 276 -27.21 8.69 -11.46
N ILE A 277 -27.03 9.08 -10.19
CA ILE A 277 -27.41 10.41 -9.69
C ILE A 277 -26.72 11.50 -10.50
N ASN A 278 -25.41 11.39 -10.69
CA ASN A 278 -24.63 12.37 -11.45
C ASN A 278 -25.05 12.45 -12.92
N LYS A 279 -25.37 11.31 -13.55
CA LYS A 279 -25.93 11.30 -14.90
C LYS A 279 -27.28 11.97 -14.97
N GLY A 280 -28.17 11.68 -14.04
CA GLY A 280 -29.47 12.34 -13.93
C GLY A 280 -29.36 13.86 -13.76
N ARG A 281 -28.44 14.31 -12.88
CA ARG A 281 -28.17 15.76 -12.66
C ARG A 281 -27.67 16.45 -13.93
N ALA A 282 -26.77 15.82 -14.68
CA ALA A 282 -26.27 16.38 -15.94
C ALA A 282 -27.38 16.50 -17.00
N LEU A 283 -28.22 15.48 -17.12
CA LEU A 283 -29.36 15.46 -18.05
C LEU A 283 -30.43 16.48 -17.66
N GLN A 284 -30.68 16.65 -16.36
CA GLN A 284 -31.63 17.64 -15.84
C GLN A 284 -31.16 19.06 -16.20
N GLN A 285 -29.89 19.42 -15.99
CA GLN A 285 -29.36 20.73 -16.38
C GLN A 285 -29.35 20.96 -17.90
N LEU A 286 -29.27 19.87 -18.72
CA LEU A 286 -29.44 19.93 -20.18
C LEU A 286 -30.89 20.03 -20.62
N GLY A 287 -31.86 20.01 -19.69
CA GLY A 287 -33.29 20.02 -20.03
C GLY A 287 -33.82 18.73 -20.63
N GLN A 288 -33.07 17.61 -20.55
CA GLN A 288 -33.47 16.30 -21.10
C GLN A 288 -34.31 15.51 -20.10
N VAL A 289 -35.48 16.04 -19.75
CA VAL A 289 -36.34 15.61 -18.64
C VAL A 289 -36.71 14.13 -18.74
N ASP A 290 -37.08 13.61 -19.88
CA ASP A 290 -37.53 12.22 -20.07
C ASP A 290 -36.42 11.20 -19.69
N SER A 291 -35.16 11.55 -19.95
CA SER A 291 -34.01 10.69 -19.64
C SER A 291 -33.68 10.69 -18.15
N VAL A 292 -34.03 11.72 -17.40
CA VAL A 292 -33.75 11.84 -15.96
C VAL A 292 -34.41 10.71 -15.19
N ALA A 293 -35.69 10.41 -15.49
CA ALA A 293 -36.47 9.38 -14.81
C ALA A 293 -35.78 8.01 -14.80
N LEU A 294 -35.21 7.60 -15.93
CA LEU A 294 -34.52 6.32 -16.06
C LEU A 294 -33.34 6.20 -15.07
N TYR A 295 -32.51 7.23 -14.99
CA TYR A 295 -31.32 7.20 -14.15
C TYR A 295 -31.67 7.42 -12.67
N THR A 296 -32.71 8.20 -12.39
CA THR A 296 -33.22 8.39 -11.04
C THR A 296 -33.76 7.08 -10.46
N GLU A 297 -34.52 6.28 -11.24
CA GLU A 297 -35.05 5.01 -10.76
C GLU A 297 -33.92 3.97 -10.51
N LYS A 298 -32.93 3.88 -11.41
CA LYS A 298 -31.74 3.04 -11.20
C LYS A 298 -30.98 3.41 -9.93
N ALA A 299 -30.81 4.71 -9.67
CA ALA A 299 -30.18 5.19 -8.45
C ALA A 299 -31.02 4.85 -7.22
N ARG A 300 -32.35 4.99 -7.30
CA ARG A 300 -33.29 4.68 -6.22
C ARG A 300 -33.25 3.22 -5.80
N GLU A 301 -33.26 2.30 -6.76
CA GLU A 301 -33.11 0.86 -6.49
C GLU A 301 -31.82 0.54 -5.72
N LEU A 302 -30.69 1.11 -6.14
CA LEU A 302 -29.43 0.92 -5.46
C LEU A 302 -29.40 1.54 -4.06
N CYS A 303 -29.92 2.77 -3.90
CA CYS A 303 -29.95 3.45 -2.59
C CYS A 303 -30.82 2.72 -1.57
N ARG A 304 -31.95 2.10 -2.00
CA ARG A 304 -32.80 1.28 -1.11
C ARG A 304 -32.08 0.05 -0.55
N ALA A 305 -31.11 -0.48 -1.29
CA ALA A 305 -30.31 -1.63 -0.85
C ALA A 305 -29.15 -1.23 0.08
N LEU A 306 -28.87 0.07 0.23
CA LEU A 306 -27.79 0.56 1.07
C LEU A 306 -28.23 0.76 2.53
N PRO A 307 -27.31 0.61 3.51
CA PRO A 307 -27.57 0.98 4.89
C PRO A 307 -28.02 2.45 5.00
N TYR A 308 -29.04 2.70 5.81
CA TYR A 308 -29.58 4.05 6.07
C TYR A 308 -30.07 4.78 4.79
N ASN A 309 -30.39 4.07 3.73
CA ASN A 309 -30.81 4.65 2.45
C ASN A 309 -29.87 5.76 1.97
N SER A 310 -28.57 5.57 2.11
CA SER A 310 -27.54 6.54 1.71
C SER A 310 -27.77 7.02 0.27
N GLY A 311 -27.78 8.34 0.05
CA GLY A 311 -28.04 8.95 -1.25
C GLY A 311 -29.53 9.15 -1.61
N MET A 312 -30.48 8.67 -0.80
CA MET A 312 -31.92 8.82 -1.10
C MET A 312 -32.33 10.28 -1.21
N VAL A 313 -31.79 11.17 -0.39
CA VAL A 313 -32.09 12.61 -0.46
C VAL A 313 -31.71 13.23 -1.80
N ASP A 314 -30.57 12.81 -2.39
CA ASP A 314 -30.17 13.24 -3.73
C ASP A 314 -31.08 12.68 -4.81
N VAL A 315 -31.53 11.43 -4.66
CA VAL A 315 -32.51 10.79 -5.55
C VAL A 315 -33.87 11.49 -5.47
N ASP A 316 -34.37 11.77 -4.26
CA ASP A 316 -35.65 12.41 -4.04
C ASP A 316 -35.63 13.86 -4.55
N LEU A 317 -34.53 14.59 -4.36
CA LEU A 317 -34.32 15.90 -4.97
C LEU A 317 -34.42 15.82 -6.49
N LEU A 318 -33.68 14.91 -7.13
CA LEU A 318 -33.65 14.77 -8.58
C LEU A 318 -35.00 14.33 -9.14
N HIS A 319 -35.68 13.41 -8.47
CA HIS A 319 -37.00 12.94 -8.84
C HIS A 319 -38.08 14.01 -8.67
N GLY A 320 -38.07 14.74 -7.53
CA GLY A 320 -38.95 15.85 -7.31
C GLY A 320 -38.80 16.96 -8.38
N ILE A 321 -37.56 17.27 -8.77
CA ILE A 321 -37.28 18.18 -9.90
C ILE A 321 -37.91 17.63 -11.18
N TYR A 322 -37.65 16.37 -11.53
CA TYR A 322 -38.22 15.72 -12.71
C TYR A 322 -39.74 15.79 -12.73
N LEU A 323 -40.42 15.47 -11.62
CA LEU A 323 -41.87 15.47 -11.53
C LEU A 323 -42.47 16.89 -11.66
N THR A 324 -41.82 17.90 -11.07
CA THR A 324 -42.26 19.30 -11.19
C THR A 324 -42.04 19.88 -12.59
N GLU A 325 -40.94 19.45 -13.29
CA GLU A 325 -40.67 19.85 -14.68
C GLU A 325 -41.65 19.19 -15.67
N LYS A 326 -41.99 17.92 -15.42
CA LYS A 326 -42.99 17.19 -16.21
C LYS A 326 -44.38 17.79 -16.10
N GLY A 327 -44.72 18.28 -14.89
CA GLY A 327 -46.01 18.94 -14.67
C GLY A 327 -47.22 17.98 -14.66
N GLY A 328 -48.41 18.51 -14.95
CA GLY A 328 -49.66 17.74 -14.95
C GLY A 328 -49.97 17.04 -13.65
N ASP A 329 -50.42 15.77 -13.70
CA ASP A 329 -50.74 14.96 -12.55
C ASP A 329 -49.55 14.70 -11.60
N SER A 330 -48.32 14.77 -12.11
CA SER A 330 -47.07 14.54 -11.39
C SER A 330 -46.66 15.72 -10.52
N LEU A 331 -47.20 16.92 -10.77
CA LEU A 331 -46.80 18.17 -10.14
C LEU A 331 -46.94 18.13 -8.62
N HIS A 332 -48.07 17.63 -8.12
CA HIS A 332 -48.35 17.57 -6.68
C HIS A 332 -47.35 16.65 -5.95
N LEU A 333 -47.09 15.49 -6.51
CA LEU A 333 -46.11 14.55 -5.95
C LEU A 333 -44.72 15.15 -5.94
N GLY A 334 -44.29 15.81 -7.04
CA GLY A 334 -43.01 16.50 -7.10
C GLY A 334 -42.85 17.59 -6.04
N ILE A 335 -43.89 18.39 -5.81
CA ILE A 335 -43.90 19.40 -4.74
C ILE A 335 -43.74 18.73 -3.37
N GLN A 336 -44.44 17.63 -3.09
CA GLN A 336 -44.35 16.92 -1.81
C GLN A 336 -42.91 16.33 -1.61
N GLU A 337 -42.34 15.70 -2.60
CA GLU A 337 -40.97 15.19 -2.48
C GLU A 337 -39.97 16.32 -2.23
N LEU A 338 -40.04 17.43 -2.97
CA LEU A 338 -39.17 18.58 -2.73
C LEU A 338 -39.35 19.21 -1.34
N GLN A 339 -40.59 19.27 -0.84
CA GLN A 339 -40.86 19.74 0.52
C GLN A 339 -40.19 18.86 1.58
N LEU A 340 -40.14 17.53 1.40
CA LEU A 340 -39.40 16.64 2.30
C LEU A 340 -37.92 16.96 2.26
N VAL A 341 -37.34 17.17 1.08
CA VAL A 341 -35.92 17.51 0.92
C VAL A 341 -35.57 18.84 1.60
N THR A 342 -36.49 19.83 1.68
CA THR A 342 -36.21 21.11 2.38
C THR A 342 -35.92 20.92 3.88
N HIS A 343 -36.31 19.79 4.47
CA HIS A 343 -36.09 19.45 5.87
C HIS A 343 -34.96 18.42 6.07
N GLN A 344 -34.46 17.83 4.98
CA GLN A 344 -33.47 16.74 5.02
C GLN A 344 -32.25 17.05 4.13
N GLY A 345 -31.14 16.44 4.42
CA GLY A 345 -29.93 16.54 3.58
C GLY A 345 -29.09 17.79 3.85
N THR A 346 -28.16 18.01 2.94
CA THR A 346 -27.19 19.12 3.01
C THR A 346 -27.85 20.47 2.75
N ILE A 347 -27.22 21.55 3.18
CA ILE A 347 -27.68 22.94 2.87
C ILE A 347 -27.82 23.12 1.34
N VAL A 348 -26.90 22.52 0.55
CA VAL A 348 -26.97 22.56 -0.93
C VAL A 348 -28.24 21.88 -1.47
N ASN A 349 -28.59 20.69 -0.96
CA ASN A 349 -29.81 19.98 -1.40
C ASN A 349 -31.07 20.74 -1.02
N ARG A 350 -31.10 21.27 0.18
CA ARG A 350 -32.22 22.09 0.69
C ARG A 350 -32.39 23.37 -0.15
N ALA A 351 -31.30 24.09 -0.44
CA ALA A 351 -31.34 25.28 -1.28
C ALA A 351 -31.81 24.96 -2.71
N LYS A 352 -31.41 23.86 -3.31
CA LYS A 352 -31.88 23.39 -4.63
C LYS A 352 -33.36 23.01 -4.60
N ALA A 353 -33.84 22.40 -3.51
CA ALA A 353 -35.25 22.08 -3.36
C ALA A 353 -36.11 23.34 -3.24
N TYR A 354 -35.70 24.34 -2.43
CA TYR A 354 -36.36 25.63 -2.38
C TYR A 354 -36.35 26.34 -3.72
N HIS A 355 -35.25 26.34 -4.44
CA HIS A 355 -35.15 26.89 -5.80
C HIS A 355 -36.17 26.27 -6.74
N GLN A 356 -36.23 24.94 -6.82
CA GLN A 356 -37.17 24.26 -7.71
C GLN A 356 -38.63 24.50 -7.31
N LEU A 357 -38.94 24.56 -6.01
CA LEU A 357 -40.26 24.93 -5.50
C LEU A 357 -40.61 26.36 -5.91
N ALA A 358 -39.68 27.31 -5.75
CA ALA A 358 -39.87 28.70 -6.20
C ALA A 358 -40.17 28.78 -7.69
N GLN A 359 -39.38 28.12 -8.54
CA GLN A 359 -39.62 28.07 -9.98
C GLN A 359 -41.00 27.47 -10.33
N THR A 360 -41.37 26.39 -9.64
CA THR A 360 -42.68 25.74 -9.80
C THR A 360 -43.82 26.64 -9.45
N TYR A 361 -43.70 27.38 -8.35
CA TYR A 361 -44.71 28.35 -7.94
C TYR A 361 -44.77 29.57 -8.86
N LEU A 362 -43.61 30.05 -9.39
CA LEU A 362 -43.58 31.12 -10.39
C LEU A 362 -44.31 30.72 -11.68
N LYS A 363 -44.09 29.49 -12.17
CA LYS A 363 -44.78 28.93 -13.33
C LYS A 363 -46.29 28.78 -13.10
N SER A 364 -46.69 28.53 -11.84
CA SER A 364 -48.11 28.39 -11.45
C SER A 364 -48.73 29.70 -11.04
N GLU A 365 -48.07 30.85 -11.21
CA GLU A 365 -48.48 32.20 -10.84
C GLU A 365 -48.81 32.40 -9.35
N LYS A 366 -48.23 31.55 -8.48
CA LYS A 366 -48.34 31.59 -7.01
C LYS A 366 -47.18 32.41 -6.41
N TYR A 367 -47.14 33.70 -6.69
CA TYR A 367 -46.01 34.58 -6.42
C TYR A 367 -45.65 34.72 -4.95
N GLU A 368 -46.63 34.76 -4.03
CA GLU A 368 -46.38 34.83 -2.59
C GLU A 368 -45.70 33.56 -2.05
N MET A 369 -46.08 32.38 -2.59
CA MET A 369 -45.44 31.14 -2.23
C MET A 369 -44.02 31.07 -2.80
N ALA A 370 -43.81 31.55 -4.02
CA ALA A 370 -42.49 31.65 -4.63
C ALA A 370 -41.54 32.55 -3.84
N ASP A 371 -42.06 33.71 -3.36
CA ASP A 371 -41.31 34.66 -2.53
C ASP A 371 -40.81 34.01 -1.23
N VAL A 372 -41.66 33.26 -0.54
CA VAL A 372 -41.29 32.54 0.70
C VAL A 372 -40.20 31.49 0.40
N MET A 373 -40.30 30.76 -0.74
CA MET A 373 -39.28 29.77 -1.10
C MET A 373 -37.93 30.42 -1.43
N LEU A 374 -37.95 31.57 -2.11
CA LEU A 374 -36.76 32.35 -2.41
C LEU A 374 -36.10 32.91 -1.14
N ASP A 375 -36.88 33.48 -0.23
CA ASP A 375 -36.38 34.01 1.05
C ASP A 375 -35.71 32.88 1.87
N ASN A 376 -36.33 31.69 1.95
CA ASN A 376 -35.75 30.53 2.63
C ASN A 376 -34.47 30.05 1.96
N MET A 377 -34.42 30.00 0.62
CA MET A 377 -33.22 29.65 -0.14
C MET A 377 -32.09 30.62 0.17
N TYR A 378 -32.32 31.94 0.09
CA TYR A 378 -31.28 32.92 0.35
C TYR A 378 -30.82 32.94 1.79
N SER A 379 -31.71 32.69 2.76
CA SER A 379 -31.35 32.51 4.16
C SER A 379 -30.37 31.36 4.38
N LEU A 380 -30.50 30.23 3.63
CA LEU A 380 -29.58 29.13 3.69
C LEU A 380 -28.24 29.47 3.00
N LEU A 381 -28.28 30.14 1.85
CA LEU A 381 -27.09 30.50 1.09
C LEU A 381 -26.20 31.50 1.81
N ASN A 382 -26.80 32.42 2.57
CA ASN A 382 -26.07 33.40 3.38
C ASN A 382 -25.39 32.78 4.62
N GLN A 383 -25.72 31.54 4.99
CA GLN A 383 -25.06 30.81 6.08
C GLN A 383 -23.78 30.10 5.65
N GLU A 384 -23.60 29.90 4.35
CA GLU A 384 -22.37 29.31 3.77
C GLU A 384 -21.64 30.35 2.93
N ASP A 385 -20.34 30.53 3.19
CA ASP A 385 -19.42 31.34 2.36
C ASP A 385 -19.20 30.75 0.95
N THR A 386 -19.97 29.73 0.58
CA THR A 386 -19.84 29.04 -0.69
C THR A 386 -20.84 29.56 -1.70
N PRO A 387 -20.43 30.18 -2.79
CA PRO A 387 -21.35 30.64 -3.83
C PRO A 387 -22.00 29.43 -4.50
N ILE A 388 -23.27 29.18 -4.18
CA ILE A 388 -24.09 28.20 -4.88
C ILE A 388 -24.74 28.95 -6.03
N PHE A 389 -24.32 28.65 -7.26
CA PHE A 389 -24.91 29.26 -8.44
C PHE A 389 -26.18 28.53 -8.82
N ILE A 390 -27.30 29.14 -8.53
CA ILE A 390 -28.64 28.66 -8.86
C ILE A 390 -29.24 29.71 -9.78
N HIS A 391 -29.50 29.35 -11.04
CA HIS A 391 -30.12 30.27 -12.00
C HIS A 391 -31.61 30.35 -11.78
N ILE A 392 -32.12 31.58 -11.67
CA ILE A 392 -33.56 31.88 -11.45
C ILE A 392 -34.02 32.80 -12.56
N ASP A 393 -35.19 32.50 -13.16
CA ASP A 393 -35.90 33.48 -13.97
C ASP A 393 -36.73 34.43 -13.06
N TYR A 394 -36.12 35.55 -12.72
CA TYR A 394 -36.77 36.58 -11.88
C TYR A 394 -37.82 37.41 -12.62
N LYS A 395 -37.94 37.33 -13.96
CA LYS A 395 -38.87 38.19 -14.71
C LYS A 395 -40.34 38.05 -14.26
N PRO A 396 -40.85 36.82 -14.04
CA PRO A 396 -42.26 36.67 -13.62
C PRO A 396 -42.53 37.34 -12.27
N ILE A 397 -41.66 37.18 -11.27
CA ILE A 397 -41.86 37.75 -9.92
C ILE A 397 -41.64 39.27 -9.91
N ILE A 398 -40.69 39.78 -10.69
CA ILE A 398 -40.51 41.23 -10.89
C ILE A 398 -41.75 41.85 -11.50
N ASN A 399 -42.30 41.23 -12.56
CA ASN A 399 -43.51 41.70 -13.19
C ASN A 399 -44.77 41.68 -12.26
N HIS A 400 -44.85 40.65 -11.39
CA HIS A 400 -45.89 40.58 -10.38
C HIS A 400 -45.80 41.77 -9.40
N TYR A 401 -44.60 42.03 -8.82
CA TYR A 401 -44.39 43.11 -7.88
C TYR A 401 -44.44 44.49 -8.53
N LEU A 402 -44.16 44.65 -9.82
CA LEU A 402 -44.41 45.86 -10.58
C LEU A 402 -45.92 46.16 -10.65
N LYS A 403 -46.75 45.15 -10.93
CA LYS A 403 -48.22 45.29 -10.98
C LYS A 403 -48.83 45.63 -9.63
N SER A 404 -48.30 45.02 -8.56
CA SER A 404 -48.73 45.27 -7.17
C SER A 404 -48.11 46.53 -6.56
N LYS A 405 -47.29 47.27 -7.33
CA LYS A 405 -46.60 48.51 -6.89
C LYS A 405 -45.69 48.33 -5.67
N ASN A 406 -45.19 47.14 -5.44
CA ASN A 406 -44.21 46.87 -4.37
C ASN A 406 -42.77 47.13 -4.87
N GLN A 407 -42.38 48.41 -4.84
CA GLN A 407 -41.12 48.87 -5.36
C GLN A 407 -39.91 48.22 -4.65
N GLN A 408 -40.00 48.00 -3.34
CA GLN A 408 -38.94 47.39 -2.55
C GLN A 408 -38.59 45.97 -3.04
N LYS A 409 -39.59 45.11 -3.30
CA LYS A 409 -39.39 43.74 -3.82
C LYS A 409 -38.88 43.78 -5.26
N VAL A 410 -39.35 44.72 -6.10
CA VAL A 410 -38.84 44.91 -7.47
C VAL A 410 -37.35 45.21 -7.45
N GLU A 411 -36.91 46.18 -6.64
CA GLU A 411 -35.49 46.54 -6.52
C GLU A 411 -34.64 45.36 -5.98
N GLN A 412 -35.17 44.63 -4.98
CA GLN A 412 -34.54 43.45 -4.42
C GLN A 412 -34.26 42.41 -5.53
N TYR A 413 -35.28 41.98 -6.26
CA TYR A 413 -35.15 40.94 -7.29
C TYR A 413 -34.39 41.41 -8.54
N ALA A 414 -34.51 42.65 -8.93
CA ALA A 414 -33.73 43.22 -10.01
C ALA A 414 -32.24 43.25 -9.69
N LYS A 415 -31.86 43.60 -8.48
CA LYS A 415 -30.49 43.56 -8.00
C LYS A 415 -29.93 42.13 -7.99
N MET A 416 -30.72 41.18 -7.47
CA MET A 416 -30.33 39.73 -7.48
C MET A 416 -30.12 39.20 -8.89
N MET A 417 -31.03 39.52 -9.82
CA MET A 417 -30.91 39.13 -11.24
C MET A 417 -29.62 39.68 -11.88
N LEU A 418 -29.31 40.96 -11.65
CA LEU A 418 -28.11 41.58 -12.18
C LEU A 418 -26.82 40.95 -11.62
N GLN A 419 -26.78 40.73 -10.30
CA GLN A 419 -25.62 40.07 -9.64
C GLN A 419 -25.41 38.67 -10.17
N GLU A 420 -26.46 37.88 -10.32
CA GLU A 420 -26.39 36.52 -10.87
C GLU A 420 -25.92 36.50 -12.33
N GLN A 421 -26.48 37.38 -13.18
CA GLN A 421 -26.06 37.47 -14.57
C GLN A 421 -24.59 37.87 -14.72
N GLN A 422 -24.10 38.79 -13.89
CA GLN A 422 -22.70 39.17 -13.91
C GLN A 422 -21.81 38.02 -13.46
N ALA A 423 -22.16 37.33 -12.37
CA ALA A 423 -21.42 36.18 -11.89
C ALA A 423 -21.35 35.03 -12.91
N LEU A 424 -22.47 34.73 -13.59
CA LEU A 424 -22.53 33.72 -14.67
C LEU A 424 -21.66 34.10 -15.87
N LYS A 425 -21.65 35.40 -16.26
CA LYS A 425 -20.82 35.88 -17.38
C LYS A 425 -19.32 35.78 -17.08
N GLU A 426 -18.90 36.22 -15.89
CA GLU A 426 -17.49 36.09 -15.44
C GLU A 426 -17.08 34.63 -15.34
N LYS A 427 -17.96 33.78 -14.88
CA LYS A 427 -17.77 32.35 -14.77
C LYS A 427 -17.50 31.69 -16.12
N ARG A 428 -18.35 31.95 -17.14
CA ARG A 428 -18.20 31.38 -18.48
C ARG A 428 -16.92 31.83 -19.18
N LEU A 429 -16.55 33.12 -19.04
CA LEU A 429 -15.31 33.66 -19.62
C LEU A 429 -14.07 32.99 -19.02
N ASN A 430 -14.05 32.82 -17.72
CA ASN A 430 -12.94 32.16 -17.02
C ASN A 430 -12.87 30.67 -17.37
N PHE A 431 -14.00 29.99 -17.54
CA PHE A 431 -14.06 28.57 -17.84
C PHE A 431 -13.43 28.21 -19.18
N ASN A 432 -13.76 28.90 -20.27
CA ASN A 432 -13.23 28.60 -21.60
C ASN A 432 -11.70 28.73 -21.67
N LEU A 433 -11.13 29.75 -20.99
CA LEU A 433 -9.68 29.91 -20.92
C LEU A 433 -9.02 28.78 -20.12
N VAL A 434 -9.67 28.39 -19.05
CA VAL A 434 -9.23 27.35 -18.12
C VAL A 434 -9.22 25.98 -18.75
N GLU A 435 -10.27 25.67 -19.53
CA GLU A 435 -10.40 24.39 -20.25
C GLU A 435 -9.27 24.20 -21.24
N ALA A 436 -9.00 25.20 -22.08
CA ALA A 436 -7.94 25.15 -23.08
C ALA A 436 -6.54 24.93 -22.43
N ILE A 437 -6.27 25.58 -21.29
CA ILE A 437 -5.02 25.42 -20.53
C ILE A 437 -4.95 24.01 -19.91
N ALA A 438 -6.03 23.52 -19.33
CA ALA A 438 -6.08 22.22 -18.66
C ALA A 438 -5.96 21.05 -19.65
N GLU A 439 -6.57 21.14 -20.84
CA GLU A 439 -6.40 20.17 -21.91
C GLU A 439 -4.94 20.10 -22.37
N SER A 440 -4.30 21.26 -22.57
CA SER A 440 -2.88 21.33 -22.93
C SER A 440 -1.97 20.72 -21.86
N GLN A 441 -2.20 21.04 -20.59
CA GLN A 441 -1.42 20.48 -19.47
C GLN A 441 -1.64 18.97 -19.28
N THR A 442 -2.88 18.52 -19.47
CA THR A 442 -3.24 17.10 -19.36
C THR A 442 -2.57 16.29 -20.47
N GLU A 443 -2.54 16.81 -21.69
CA GLU A 443 -1.85 16.15 -22.79
C GLU A 443 -0.33 16.09 -22.57
N GLN A 444 0.29 17.14 -22.04
CA GLN A 444 1.70 17.13 -21.66
C GLN A 444 1.99 16.08 -20.55
N GLN A 445 1.16 16.01 -19.50
CA GLN A 445 1.29 15.02 -18.46
C GLN A 445 1.08 13.59 -18.97
N ARG A 446 0.13 13.39 -19.89
CA ARG A 446 -0.13 12.11 -20.55
C ARG A 446 1.07 11.64 -21.37
N GLN A 447 1.74 12.57 -22.07
CA GLN A 447 2.97 12.29 -22.80
C GLN A 447 4.12 11.93 -21.85
N GLN A 448 4.30 12.66 -20.74
CA GLN A 448 5.28 12.33 -19.72
C GLN A 448 5.03 10.97 -19.06
N LEU A 449 3.78 10.66 -18.74
CA LEU A 449 3.41 9.34 -18.19
C LEU A 449 3.67 8.20 -19.19
N LYS A 450 3.41 8.41 -20.48
CA LYS A 450 3.77 7.45 -21.54
C LYS A 450 5.28 7.25 -21.61
N ILE A 451 6.07 8.31 -21.52
CA ILE A 451 7.55 8.22 -21.50
C ILE A 451 8.00 7.37 -20.30
N VAL A 452 7.52 7.64 -19.10
CA VAL A 452 7.84 6.88 -17.89
C VAL A 452 7.41 5.41 -18.00
N GLN A 453 6.27 5.13 -18.63
CA GLN A 453 5.83 3.75 -18.88
C GLN A 453 6.75 3.04 -19.89
N LEU A 454 7.15 3.73 -20.95
CA LEU A 454 8.10 3.20 -21.94
C LEU A 454 9.46 2.91 -21.27
N GLU A 455 9.96 3.80 -20.41
CA GLU A 455 11.17 3.58 -19.65
C GLU A 455 11.08 2.35 -18.74
N LYS A 456 9.99 2.19 -17.98
CA LYS A 456 9.75 1.00 -17.15
C LYS A 456 9.63 -0.27 -18.00
N SER A 457 8.97 -0.19 -19.17
CA SER A 457 8.87 -1.31 -20.09
C SER A 457 10.24 -1.69 -20.64
N ASN A 458 11.05 -0.71 -21.05
CA ASN A 458 12.41 -0.91 -21.52
C ASN A 458 13.32 -1.50 -20.43
N GLN A 459 13.21 -1.05 -19.18
CA GLN A 459 13.91 -1.64 -18.04
C GLN A 459 13.52 -3.11 -17.83
N ARG A 460 12.22 -3.45 -17.89
CA ARG A 460 11.76 -4.85 -17.81
C ARG A 460 12.31 -5.69 -18.97
N LEU A 461 12.29 -5.15 -20.18
CA LEU A 461 12.85 -5.83 -21.36
C LEU A 461 14.36 -6.08 -21.19
N LEU A 462 15.10 -5.10 -20.68
CA LEU A 462 16.52 -5.23 -20.38
C LEU A 462 16.77 -6.33 -19.33
N PHE A 463 15.97 -6.38 -18.26
CA PHE A 463 16.03 -7.45 -17.27
C PHE A 463 15.78 -8.83 -17.87
N ILE A 464 14.80 -8.96 -18.75
CA ILE A 464 14.51 -10.22 -19.46
C ILE A 464 15.68 -10.63 -20.36
N ILE A 465 16.25 -9.70 -21.11
CA ILE A 465 17.41 -9.95 -21.97
C ILE A 465 18.61 -10.42 -21.12
N CYS A 466 18.90 -9.73 -20.03
CA CYS A 466 19.97 -10.14 -19.11
C CYS A 466 19.75 -11.54 -18.52
N ALA A 467 18.50 -11.85 -18.14
CA ALA A 467 18.13 -13.17 -17.62
C ALA A 467 18.31 -14.28 -18.69
N VAL A 468 17.92 -14.01 -19.94
CA VAL A 468 18.11 -14.96 -21.06
C VAL A 468 19.62 -15.17 -21.36
N LEU A 469 20.38 -14.07 -21.37
CA LEU A 469 21.82 -14.16 -21.59
C LEU A 469 22.53 -14.95 -20.49
N SER A 470 22.17 -14.72 -19.23
CA SER A 470 22.71 -15.48 -18.10
C SER A 470 22.32 -16.96 -18.17
N ALA A 471 21.10 -17.29 -18.57
CA ALA A 471 20.65 -18.66 -18.77
C ALA A 471 21.43 -19.36 -19.91
N MET A 472 21.71 -18.65 -21.02
CA MET A 472 22.55 -19.17 -22.11
C MET A 472 24.00 -19.44 -21.66
N ILE A 473 24.58 -18.53 -20.88
CA ILE A 473 25.93 -18.73 -20.32
C ILE A 473 25.96 -19.97 -19.43
N ILE A 474 24.96 -20.12 -18.55
CA ILE A 474 24.82 -21.29 -17.68
C ILE A 474 24.68 -22.57 -18.51
N ALA A 475 23.89 -22.57 -19.59
CA ALA A 475 23.72 -23.70 -20.48
C ALA A 475 25.02 -24.07 -21.17
N VAL A 476 25.83 -23.09 -21.61
CA VAL A 476 27.17 -23.32 -22.19
C VAL A 476 28.10 -23.95 -21.15
N ILE A 477 28.13 -23.40 -19.92
CA ILE A 477 28.94 -23.96 -18.84
C ILE A 477 28.56 -25.41 -18.53
N ILE A 478 27.26 -25.71 -18.44
CA ILE A 478 26.74 -27.06 -18.21
C ILE A 478 27.19 -28.00 -19.36
N THR A 479 27.10 -27.53 -20.61
CA THR A 479 27.50 -28.34 -21.78
C THR A 479 28.99 -28.63 -21.76
N LEU A 480 29.82 -27.65 -21.42
CA LEU A 480 31.26 -27.84 -21.24
C LEU A 480 31.60 -28.85 -20.13
N LEU A 481 30.91 -28.73 -18.98
CA LEU A 481 31.08 -29.67 -17.88
C LEU A 481 30.64 -31.10 -18.24
N ILE A 482 29.54 -31.24 -18.99
CA ILE A 482 29.10 -32.55 -19.50
C ILE A 482 30.12 -33.14 -20.46
N ASN A 483 30.66 -32.33 -21.38
CA ASN A 483 31.69 -32.78 -22.31
C ASN A 483 33.00 -33.19 -21.59
N GLN A 484 33.42 -32.40 -20.60
CA GLN A 484 34.56 -32.72 -19.77
C GLN A 484 34.36 -34.05 -19.00
N ARG A 485 33.16 -34.28 -18.45
CA ARG A 485 32.83 -35.57 -17.82
C ARG A 485 32.80 -36.72 -18.80
N ARG A 486 32.37 -36.52 -20.05
CA ARG A 486 32.39 -37.53 -21.11
C ARG A 486 33.81 -37.89 -21.49
N GLU A 487 34.69 -36.90 -21.60
CA GLU A 487 36.13 -37.15 -21.89
C GLU A 487 36.80 -37.90 -20.73
N HIS A 488 36.56 -37.50 -19.49
CA HIS A 488 37.03 -38.22 -18.30
C HIS A 488 36.54 -39.68 -18.28
N LYS A 489 35.26 -39.91 -18.64
CA LYS A 489 34.69 -41.25 -18.69
C LYS A 489 35.35 -42.11 -19.77
N LYS A 490 35.68 -41.54 -20.95
CA LYS A 490 36.45 -42.25 -22.01
C LYS A 490 37.84 -42.60 -21.57
N ILE A 491 38.57 -41.67 -20.91
CA ILE A 491 39.89 -41.91 -20.37
C ILE A 491 39.87 -43.04 -19.32
N MET A 492 38.85 -43.04 -18.45
CA MET A 492 38.68 -44.11 -17.45
C MET A 492 38.36 -45.44 -18.08
N GLN A 493 37.51 -45.52 -19.13
CA GLN A 493 37.24 -46.73 -19.86
C GLN A 493 38.51 -47.29 -20.54
N GLN A 494 39.31 -46.42 -21.18
CA GLN A 494 40.59 -46.85 -21.77
C GLN A 494 41.58 -47.34 -20.71
N ALA A 495 41.55 -46.77 -19.49
CA ALA A 495 42.34 -47.23 -18.37
C ALA A 495 41.91 -48.63 -17.88
N ASP A 496 40.56 -48.81 -17.76
CA ASP A 496 39.97 -50.10 -17.37
C ASP A 496 40.20 -51.18 -18.41
N ASP A 497 40.15 -50.87 -19.75
CA ASP A 497 40.47 -51.77 -20.83
C ASP A 497 41.99 -52.18 -20.83
N LYS A 498 42.84 -51.20 -20.53
CA LYS A 498 44.28 -51.51 -20.36
C LYS A 498 44.54 -52.40 -19.14
N LEU A 499 43.84 -52.14 -18.05
CA LEU A 499 43.90 -52.97 -16.83
C LEU A 499 43.37 -54.38 -17.07
N ALA A 500 42.29 -54.57 -17.82
CA ALA A 500 41.71 -55.83 -18.20
C ALA A 500 42.74 -56.65 -19.09
N ASN A 501 43.38 -55.96 -20.04
CA ASN A 501 44.41 -56.58 -20.89
C ASN A 501 45.64 -56.98 -20.07
N VAL A 502 46.07 -56.23 -19.08
CA VAL A 502 47.16 -56.59 -18.17
C VAL A 502 46.75 -57.75 -17.27
N LEU A 503 45.56 -57.77 -16.76
CA LEU A 503 44.99 -58.88 -15.94
C LEU A 503 44.88 -60.17 -16.75
N GLN A 504 44.54 -60.12 -18.05
CA GLN A 504 44.48 -61.26 -18.94
C GLN A 504 45.90 -61.85 -19.22
N LYS A 505 46.88 -60.96 -19.32
CA LYS A 505 48.33 -61.40 -19.45
C LYS A 505 48.89 -62.01 -18.17
N LEU A 506 48.44 -61.52 -16.99
CA LEU A 506 48.82 -62.04 -15.68
C LEU A 506 48.18 -63.39 -15.32
N HIS A 507 46.98 -63.66 -15.88
CA HIS A 507 46.33 -64.98 -15.71
C HIS A 507 47.13 -66.13 -16.35
N GLN A 508 48.15 -65.85 -17.19
CA GLN A 508 48.98 -66.83 -17.84
C GLN A 508 50.23 -67.20 -17.03
N THR A 509 50.55 -66.48 -15.92
CA THR A 509 51.72 -66.80 -15.04
C THR A 509 51.24 -67.10 -13.61
N LYS A 510 51.25 -68.34 -13.22
CA LYS A 510 50.61 -68.95 -12.04
C LYS A 510 51.31 -68.74 -10.69
N THR A 511 52.32 -67.89 -10.56
CA THR A 511 53.15 -67.73 -9.34
C THR A 511 53.15 -66.30 -8.73
N GLU A 512 52.49 -65.30 -9.33
CA GLU A 512 52.42 -63.93 -8.79
C GLU A 512 51.07 -63.53 -8.30
N LYS A 513 50.15 -64.46 -8.19
CA LYS A 513 48.71 -64.21 -7.99
C LYS A 513 48.34 -63.63 -6.62
N ASP A 514 49.05 -63.92 -5.57
CA ASP A 514 48.68 -63.61 -4.21
C ASP A 514 49.15 -62.20 -3.76
N ILE A 515 50.30 -61.74 -4.29
CA ILE A 515 50.84 -60.39 -3.94
C ILE A 515 50.08 -59.28 -4.68
N ILE A 516 49.73 -59.52 -5.94
CA ILE A 516 49.01 -58.54 -6.78
C ILE A 516 47.51 -58.41 -6.39
N SER A 517 46.89 -59.46 -5.87
CA SER A 517 45.55 -59.42 -5.39
C SER A 517 45.42 -58.48 -4.18
N GLN A 518 46.40 -58.48 -3.28
CA GLN A 518 46.43 -57.59 -2.12
C GLN A 518 46.64 -56.12 -2.52
N GLU A 519 47.53 -55.82 -3.49
CA GLU A 519 47.71 -54.44 -3.99
C GLU A 519 46.50 -53.92 -4.75
N ILE A 520 45.75 -54.75 -5.48
CA ILE A 520 44.49 -54.32 -6.18
C ILE A 520 43.40 -54.04 -5.25
N ASP A 521 43.19 -54.82 -4.20
CA ASP A 521 42.18 -54.56 -3.17
C ASP A 521 42.46 -53.27 -2.39
N GLU A 522 43.76 -52.94 -2.16
CA GLU A 522 44.18 -51.70 -1.54
C GLU A 522 43.93 -50.48 -2.44
N ILE A 523 44.17 -50.59 -3.75
CA ILE A 523 43.90 -49.52 -4.72
C ILE A 523 42.40 -49.32 -4.96
N ILE A 524 41.58 -50.35 -4.94
CA ILE A 524 40.11 -50.25 -5.07
C ILE A 524 39.51 -49.61 -3.84
N SER A 525 39.94 -50.00 -2.65
CA SER A 525 39.52 -49.38 -1.38
C SER A 525 39.88 -47.90 -1.30
N ASP A 526 41.07 -47.54 -1.78
CA ASP A 526 41.52 -46.13 -1.79
C ASP A 526 40.71 -45.28 -2.79
N LYS A 527 40.32 -45.83 -3.93
CA LYS A 527 39.53 -45.17 -4.97
C LYS A 527 38.04 -44.95 -4.51
N GLU A 528 37.50 -45.93 -3.79
CA GLU A 528 36.13 -45.85 -3.26
C GLU A 528 36.03 -44.87 -2.08
N ASN A 529 37.01 -44.87 -1.18
CA ASN A 529 37.14 -43.93 -0.08
C ASN A 529 37.33 -42.48 -0.56
N ARG A 530 38.07 -42.24 -1.65
CA ARG A 530 38.24 -40.92 -2.27
C ARG A 530 36.91 -40.38 -2.87
N ARG A 531 36.18 -41.21 -3.62
CA ARG A 531 34.90 -40.81 -4.24
C ARG A 531 33.85 -40.43 -3.23
N GLU A 532 33.75 -41.11 -2.10
CA GLU A 532 32.80 -40.77 -1.05
C GLU A 532 33.18 -39.53 -0.24
N LEU A 533 34.46 -39.21 -0.11
CA LEU A 533 34.95 -37.98 0.50
C LEU A 533 34.80 -36.74 -0.40
N GLU A 534 34.89 -36.93 -1.73
CA GLU A 534 34.66 -35.88 -2.71
C GLU A 534 33.18 -35.51 -2.88
N SER A 535 32.24 -36.37 -2.43
CA SER A 535 30.78 -36.14 -2.48
C SER A 535 30.17 -35.77 -1.11
N LEU A 536 30.83 -34.87 -0.39
CA LEU A 536 30.33 -34.41 0.91
C LEU A 536 28.96 -33.69 0.80
N THR A 537 27.97 -34.19 1.49
CA THR A 537 26.64 -33.56 1.60
C THR A 537 26.38 -33.07 3.02
N PRO A 538 25.55 -32.06 3.24
CA PRO A 538 25.24 -31.56 4.58
C PRO A 538 24.71 -32.62 5.57
N SER A 539 24.10 -33.67 5.05
CA SER A 539 23.59 -34.80 5.85
C SER A 539 24.71 -35.76 6.27
N PHE A 540 25.89 -35.72 5.69
CA PHE A 540 26.97 -36.65 5.94
C PHE A 540 27.65 -36.43 7.29
N LEU A 541 27.79 -35.16 7.75
CA LEU A 541 28.38 -34.80 9.04
C LEU A 541 27.32 -34.69 10.18
N GLN A 542 26.04 -34.72 9.85
CA GLN A 542 24.93 -34.79 10.82
C GLN A 542 24.57 -36.26 11.08
N LYS A 543 24.13 -36.59 12.30
CA LYS A 543 23.63 -37.93 12.70
C LYS A 543 24.68 -39.08 12.59
N SER A 544 25.73 -39.04 13.36
CA SER A 544 26.76 -40.08 13.40
C SER A 544 27.72 -40.22 12.19
N GLY A 545 27.59 -39.41 11.16
CA GLY A 545 28.44 -39.42 9.99
C GLY A 545 29.86 -38.92 10.24
N GLU A 546 30.09 -38.07 11.25
CA GLU A 546 31.40 -37.52 11.62
C GLU A 546 32.46 -38.61 11.93
N SER A 547 32.06 -39.67 12.62
CA SER A 547 32.96 -40.79 12.96
C SER A 547 33.43 -41.56 11.72
N LYS A 548 32.52 -41.82 10.78
CA LYS A 548 32.82 -42.47 9.51
C LYS A 548 33.69 -41.58 8.61
N PHE A 549 33.40 -40.29 8.60
CA PHE A 549 34.19 -39.29 7.89
C PHE A 549 35.64 -39.25 8.41
N ARG A 550 35.82 -39.18 9.72
CA ARG A 550 37.17 -39.23 10.34
C ARG A 550 37.91 -40.50 10.00
N GLN A 551 37.28 -41.66 10.10
CA GLN A 551 37.89 -42.94 9.79
C GLN A 551 38.34 -43.04 8.33
N ARG A 552 37.53 -42.56 7.40
CA ARG A 552 37.86 -42.54 5.97
C ARG A 552 38.94 -41.50 5.65
N PHE A 553 38.88 -40.34 6.29
CA PHE A 553 39.88 -39.31 6.15
C PHE A 553 41.26 -39.82 6.66
N ASP A 554 41.28 -40.52 7.81
CA ASP A 554 42.52 -41.13 8.34
C ASP A 554 43.10 -42.21 7.44
N LEU A 555 42.26 -42.93 6.70
CA LEU A 555 42.74 -43.89 5.69
C LEU A 555 43.45 -43.21 4.50
N LEU A 556 42.96 -42.07 4.07
CA LEU A 556 43.52 -41.30 2.96
C LEU A 556 44.72 -40.44 3.36
N TYR A 557 44.66 -39.90 4.59
CA TYR A 557 45.68 -39.00 5.13
C TYR A 557 46.18 -39.46 6.51
N PRO A 558 46.77 -40.65 6.65
CA PRO A 558 47.04 -41.33 7.93
C PRO A 558 47.97 -40.56 8.85
N LEU A 559 48.83 -39.70 8.32
CA LEU A 559 49.78 -38.91 9.10
C LEU A 559 49.29 -37.48 9.40
N PHE A 560 48.21 -37.05 8.84
CA PHE A 560 47.76 -35.65 8.95
C PHE A 560 47.29 -35.30 10.38
N LEU A 561 46.32 -36.03 10.93
CA LEU A 561 45.82 -35.75 12.29
C LEU A 561 46.86 -35.97 13.36
N PRO A 562 47.72 -37.00 13.36
CA PRO A 562 48.83 -37.11 14.28
C PRO A 562 49.76 -35.90 14.25
N ARG A 563 50.20 -35.47 13.05
CA ARG A 563 51.08 -34.30 12.87
C ARG A 563 50.38 -33.00 13.31
N LEU A 564 49.12 -32.85 13.04
CA LEU A 564 48.34 -31.67 13.41
C LEU A 564 48.24 -31.56 14.96
N ARG A 565 48.04 -32.68 15.65
CA ARG A 565 47.98 -32.73 17.12
C ARG A 565 49.34 -32.49 17.76
N GLU A 566 50.41 -32.94 17.13
CA GLU A 566 51.78 -32.68 17.56
C GLU A 566 52.10 -31.17 17.47
N ARG A 567 51.73 -30.54 16.33
CA ARG A 567 51.94 -29.09 16.11
C ARG A 567 51.01 -28.20 16.98
N VAL A 568 49.83 -28.68 17.28
CA VAL A 568 48.81 -27.93 18.06
C VAL A 568 48.23 -28.84 19.16
N PRO A 569 48.94 -29.04 20.27
CA PRO A 569 48.50 -29.96 21.35
C PRO A 569 47.15 -29.63 21.98
N THR A 570 46.73 -28.37 21.91
CA THR A 570 45.45 -27.89 22.44
C THR A 570 44.31 -27.87 21.44
N ILE A 571 44.49 -28.51 20.25
CA ILE A 571 43.49 -28.49 19.19
C ILE A 571 42.17 -29.12 19.66
N THR A 572 41.06 -28.47 19.32
CA THR A 572 39.73 -28.99 19.65
C THR A 572 39.18 -29.85 18.55
N ARG A 573 38.25 -30.75 18.86
CA ARG A 573 37.59 -31.63 17.88
C ARG A 573 36.97 -30.88 16.69
N ARG A 574 36.47 -29.64 16.90
CA ARG A 574 35.92 -28.77 15.85
C ARG A 574 37.01 -28.15 14.96
N GLU A 575 38.17 -27.83 15.54
CA GLU A 575 39.29 -27.29 14.81
C GLU A 575 39.96 -28.40 13.98
N GLU A 576 40.03 -29.64 14.48
CA GLU A 576 40.44 -30.81 13.66
C GLU A 576 39.52 -30.99 12.47
N LEU A 577 38.19 -30.96 12.65
CA LEU A 577 37.22 -31.14 11.60
C LEU A 577 37.31 -29.99 10.58
N LEU A 578 37.50 -28.77 11.03
CA LEU A 578 37.75 -27.61 10.17
C LEU A 578 39.04 -27.87 9.32
N SER A 579 40.10 -28.33 9.95
CA SER A 579 41.37 -28.61 9.24
C SER A 579 41.21 -29.71 8.19
N MET A 580 40.47 -30.77 8.50
CA MET A 580 40.20 -31.86 7.53
C MET A 580 39.39 -31.34 6.31
N LEU A 581 38.41 -30.45 6.53
CA LEU A 581 37.61 -29.84 5.48
C LEU A 581 38.44 -28.86 4.62
N ILE A 582 39.42 -28.18 5.19
CA ILE A 582 40.36 -27.33 4.47
C ILE A 582 41.30 -28.20 3.61
N VAL A 583 41.79 -29.35 4.10
CA VAL A 583 42.56 -30.32 3.28
C VAL A 583 41.77 -30.73 2.06
N LEU A 584 40.46 -30.92 2.19
CA LEU A 584 39.57 -31.27 1.08
C LEU A 584 39.18 -30.06 0.22
N LYS A 585 39.83 -28.90 0.41
CA LYS A 585 39.67 -27.66 -0.36
C LYS A 585 38.23 -27.11 -0.35
N GLN A 586 37.46 -27.33 0.74
CA GLN A 586 36.15 -26.81 0.92
C GLN A 586 36.20 -25.31 1.23
N ASP A 587 35.34 -24.52 0.60
CA ASP A 587 35.23 -23.08 0.85
C ASP A 587 34.48 -22.77 2.18
N ASN A 588 34.49 -21.51 2.60
CA ASN A 588 33.86 -21.11 3.85
C ASN A 588 32.33 -21.32 3.87
N LYS A 589 31.68 -21.31 2.72
CA LYS A 589 30.26 -21.51 2.57
C LYS A 589 29.91 -22.99 2.68
N GLU A 590 30.69 -23.81 1.97
CA GLU A 590 30.60 -25.28 2.01
C GLU A 590 30.88 -25.80 3.42
N ILE A 591 31.91 -25.28 4.07
CA ILE A 591 32.24 -25.63 5.46
C ILE A 591 31.09 -25.24 6.40
N ALA A 592 30.44 -24.09 6.20
CA ALA A 592 29.32 -23.66 7.00
C ALA A 592 28.11 -24.60 6.84
N GLU A 593 27.82 -25.02 5.63
CA GLU A 593 26.76 -25.98 5.31
C GLU A 593 27.04 -27.36 5.91
N LEU A 594 28.27 -27.87 5.77
CA LEU A 594 28.70 -29.18 6.28
C LEU A 594 28.68 -29.24 7.83
N LEU A 595 29.13 -28.17 8.48
CA LEU A 595 29.14 -28.06 9.93
C LEU A 595 27.81 -27.58 10.52
N ALA A 596 26.80 -27.25 9.70
CA ALA A 596 25.50 -26.69 10.10
C ALA A 596 25.62 -25.45 10.99
N ILE A 597 26.49 -24.51 10.61
CA ILE A 597 26.71 -23.23 11.32
C ILE A 597 26.61 -22.06 10.32
N ALA A 598 26.42 -20.85 10.83
CA ALA A 598 26.39 -19.66 9.97
C ALA A 598 27.79 -19.41 9.35
N PRO A 599 27.88 -18.92 8.10
CA PRO A 599 29.18 -18.61 7.45
C PRO A 599 30.07 -17.68 8.27
N ARG A 600 29.48 -16.72 8.97
CA ARG A 600 30.19 -15.84 9.91
C ARG A 600 30.85 -16.61 11.08
N SER A 601 30.23 -17.71 11.50
CA SER A 601 30.77 -18.57 12.55
C SER A 601 32.00 -19.37 12.09
N VAL A 602 32.06 -19.73 10.79
CA VAL A 602 33.27 -20.35 10.20
C VAL A 602 34.42 -19.36 10.22
N LEU A 603 34.19 -18.12 9.81
CA LEU A 603 35.22 -17.07 9.86
C LEU A 603 35.72 -16.84 11.29
N MET A 604 34.83 -16.84 12.27
CA MET A 604 35.18 -16.75 13.69
C MET A 604 36.01 -17.97 14.16
N LEU A 605 35.64 -19.17 13.71
CA LEU A 605 36.35 -20.41 14.05
C LEU A 605 37.78 -20.40 13.45
N ARG A 606 37.92 -19.99 12.18
CA ARG A 606 39.21 -19.81 11.52
C ARG A 606 40.08 -18.75 12.20
N HIS A 607 39.47 -17.62 12.56
CA HIS A 607 40.17 -16.55 13.29
C HIS A 607 40.70 -17.01 14.66
N ARG A 608 39.86 -17.69 15.47
CA ARG A 608 40.25 -18.24 16.75
C ARG A 608 41.34 -19.29 16.60
N PHE A 609 41.27 -20.15 15.58
CA PHE A 609 42.29 -21.16 15.34
C PHE A 609 43.61 -20.52 14.94
N ARG A 610 43.61 -19.49 14.07
CA ARG A 610 44.80 -18.69 13.75
C ARG A 610 45.45 -18.04 14.98
N GLN A 611 44.64 -17.43 15.85
CA GLN A 611 45.15 -16.87 17.11
C GLN A 611 45.77 -17.93 17.99
N LYS A 612 45.16 -19.09 18.07
CA LYS A 612 45.63 -20.20 18.93
C LYS A 612 46.99 -20.74 18.47
N ILE A 613 47.27 -20.79 17.17
CA ILE A 613 48.56 -21.24 16.61
C ILE A 613 49.57 -20.10 16.50
N GLY A 614 49.24 -18.89 16.98
CA GLY A 614 50.17 -17.75 17.00
C GLY A 614 50.57 -17.25 15.60
N MET A 615 49.66 -17.39 14.61
CA MET A 615 50.00 -17.14 13.20
C MET A 615 50.03 -15.61 12.93
N ALA A 616 51.10 -15.14 12.26
CA ALA A 616 51.27 -13.77 11.82
C ALA A 616 50.23 -13.40 10.75
N ALA A 617 49.98 -12.08 10.56
CA ALA A 617 48.90 -11.59 9.70
C ALA A 617 49.08 -11.93 8.19
N ASP A 618 50.30 -12.20 7.77
CA ASP A 618 50.74 -12.46 6.40
C ASP A 618 50.68 -13.94 5.97
N HIS A 619 50.40 -14.86 6.89
CA HIS A 619 50.33 -16.31 6.56
C HIS A 619 48.89 -16.79 6.52
N SER A 620 48.54 -17.65 5.53
CA SER A 620 47.20 -18.22 5.43
C SER A 620 47.05 -19.50 6.26
N LEU A 621 45.84 -19.77 6.78
CA LEU A 621 45.57 -21.01 7.50
C LEU A 621 45.72 -22.24 6.58
N GLU A 622 45.43 -22.08 5.32
CA GLU A 622 45.58 -23.07 4.28
C GLU A 622 47.07 -23.49 4.14
N SER A 623 47.98 -22.52 4.10
CA SER A 623 49.44 -22.80 4.05
C SER A 623 49.91 -23.65 5.24
N PHE A 624 49.48 -23.31 6.45
CA PHE A 624 49.79 -24.07 7.66
C PHE A 624 49.28 -25.52 7.58
N ILE A 625 48.10 -25.71 7.03
CA ILE A 625 47.47 -27.03 6.86
C ILE A 625 48.15 -27.83 5.75
N ASP A 626 48.47 -27.20 4.63
CA ASP A 626 49.21 -27.83 3.50
C ASP A 626 50.61 -28.23 3.94
N GLU A 627 51.34 -27.43 4.73
CA GLU A 627 52.60 -27.81 5.35
C GLU A 627 52.47 -29.00 6.32
N THR A 628 51.39 -29.04 7.09
CA THR A 628 51.09 -30.14 8.01
C THR A 628 50.81 -31.43 7.25
N LEU A 629 50.17 -31.31 6.09
CA LEU A 629 49.92 -32.42 5.17
C LEU A 629 51.22 -32.94 4.52
N GLY A 630 52.26 -32.11 4.43
CA GLY A 630 53.54 -32.47 3.83
C GLY A 630 53.65 -32.11 2.34
N ILE A 631 52.76 -31.22 1.85
CA ILE A 631 52.84 -30.66 0.51
C ILE A 631 53.78 -29.45 0.57
N GLN A 632 54.95 -29.53 -0.10
CA GLN A 632 55.84 -28.38 -0.25
C GLN A 632 55.15 -27.36 -1.18
N SER A 633 54.89 -26.15 -0.66
CA SER A 633 54.42 -25.03 -1.47
C SER A 633 55.49 -24.59 -2.47
N GLN A 634 55.18 -24.64 -3.75
CA GLN A 634 55.96 -23.88 -4.75
C GLN A 634 55.75 -22.39 -4.47
N PRO A 635 56.79 -21.53 -4.59
CA PRO A 635 56.65 -20.11 -4.37
C PRO A 635 55.71 -19.49 -5.40
N ASP A 636 54.82 -18.61 -4.92
CA ASP A 636 53.88 -17.82 -5.69
C ASP A 636 54.59 -17.04 -6.79
N VAL A 637 54.21 -17.27 -8.04
CA VAL A 637 54.56 -16.40 -9.16
C VAL A 637 53.64 -15.17 -9.06
N GLU A 638 54.22 -14.01 -8.78
CA GLU A 638 53.55 -12.73 -8.82
C GLU A 638 52.80 -12.52 -10.15
N PRO A 639 51.59 -12.02 -10.14
CA PRO A 639 50.91 -11.59 -11.36
C PRO A 639 51.55 -10.31 -11.87
N ILE A 640 52.08 -10.37 -13.07
CA ILE A 640 52.61 -9.25 -13.84
C ILE A 640 51.45 -8.24 -14.06
N THR A 641 51.56 -7.12 -13.38
CA THR A 641 50.77 -5.93 -13.71
C THR A 641 51.24 -5.35 -15.02
N SER A 642 50.44 -5.46 -16.07
CA SER A 642 50.61 -4.62 -17.25
C SER A 642 49.79 -3.33 -17.04
N SER A 643 50.48 -2.26 -16.62
CA SER A 643 50.12 -0.90 -16.97
C SER A 643 50.51 -0.70 -18.43
N ASP A 644 49.67 -0.13 -19.23
CA ASP A 644 49.79 1.08 -20.02
C ASP A 644 48.83 1.12 -21.18
N SER A 645 48.19 2.19 -21.13
CA SER A 645 48.03 3.23 -22.18
C SER A 645 46.89 3.03 -23.17
N GLU A 646 46.06 3.95 -23.05
CA GLU A 646 45.83 5.17 -23.86
C GLU A 646 44.86 5.03 -25.04
N LYS A 647 43.87 5.90 -24.95
CA LYS A 647 43.26 6.71 -26.02
C LYS A 647 42.68 5.98 -27.25
N GLU A 648 41.39 5.97 -27.37
CA GLU A 648 40.54 6.92 -28.11
C GLU A 648 39.05 6.75 -27.74
#